data_49d3fd8aae83c4db99fb02a8f3e9f76a
#
_entry.id   49d3fd8aae83c4db99fb02a8f3e9f76a
#
_cell.length_a   1.000
_cell.length_b   1.000
_cell.length_c   1.000
_cell.angle_alpha   90.00
_cell.angle_beta   90.00
_cell.angle_gamma   90.00
#
_symmetry.space_group_name_H-M   'P 1'
#
loop_
_entity.id
_entity.type
_entity.pdbx_description
1 polymer ?
#
loop_
_entity_poly.entity_id
_entity_poly.type
_entity_poly.pdbx_seq_one_letter_code
_entity_poly.pdbx_strand_id
1 'polypeptide(L)'
;MKKVFFSCIVLIAMSVIAYSNEADKRKPVRVELLSSSWLFNFALPAQSVLTSQIQQDELAPPDDIEQGFTIKFLLEIKNFDDDVTILEIPEVVNVRLRQHDVQDRRWQNYPAFKMSDGSTPVLEASVTLHLPVEKREIKDMTVGIPLAMLDQPIGKHEVILNFSGVQWTMYVDGKLLDNDFAFGYPQWSGKRSWKLNPVYVGKAEIYMPALKAERLITQEPETVPEIQYWTPHGHNAWVGDVVTFYHEGRYHVFYLYDRRHHTGKFGHGGHYFEHLSTKDFKTWTEHQAAVPIDEQWETIGTGTPFVVDGKFCISYGFHTTRFYPKELTTLPEQWAYLEKHGYTGSFHRDDTKGFPAGSTYSVSADGISQFKKTGIMFHPCENPGIYIDSEGKIKMLSSYAAKGTWESESIDGGWRCIDPEFPPGGDCTFYFRWGNFDYVIGGFKNLWSRPVDEPHSKYTDVVQQGLDFYNGLNVPAVTEIFDGRFLMAGWIGILRWGGPLIIHEMIQFPDGRIGTKWMEEITPETKSPKILSKKISETTTFPVKNESFMLTFRVRPTNKEGKFGVVFLNEDGEQNSCEWQIRPDDLLAQFANGSLTSFSESQKSLRQGGSPQNVRNYAIENLIGVDKDFTVRLIVKGCGKLGGSIIDVEIAGKRTMIAYRPNLLVKKLLFRTDGIEIQDVKIAPLVN
;
A
#
# COMPACT_ATOMS: atom_id res chain seq x y z
N MET A 1 -30.92 35.94 -16.96
CA MET A 1 -30.06 34.77 -16.83
C MET A 1 -28.70 34.85 -17.56
N LYS A 2 -28.46 35.74 -18.50
CA LYS A 2 -27.17 35.90 -19.21
C LYS A 2 -26.14 36.84 -18.53
N LYS A 3 -26.52 37.61 -17.51
CA LYS A 3 -25.61 38.55 -16.81
C LYS A 3 -25.00 37.99 -15.53
N VAL A 4 -25.48 36.86 -15.01
CA VAL A 4 -24.93 36.22 -13.81
C VAL A 4 -23.77 35.25 -14.14
N PHE A 5 -23.78 34.69 -15.35
CA PHE A 5 -22.72 33.77 -15.80
C PHE A 5 -21.37 34.46 -16.11
N PHE A 6 -21.42 35.76 -16.47
CA PHE A 6 -20.19 36.50 -16.80
C PHE A 6 -19.44 37.02 -15.56
N SER A 7 -20.14 37.20 -14.43
CA SER A 7 -19.51 37.66 -13.18
C SER A 7 -18.77 36.56 -12.43
N CYS A 8 -19.21 35.30 -12.54
CA CYS A 8 -18.50 34.17 -11.90
C CYS A 8 -17.18 33.81 -12.59
N ILE A 9 -17.13 33.91 -13.91
CA ILE A 9 -15.89 33.59 -14.66
C ILE A 9 -14.82 34.67 -14.44
N VAL A 10 -15.19 35.93 -14.25
CA VAL A 10 -14.23 37.03 -13.97
C VAL A 10 -13.72 36.97 -12.52
N LEU A 11 -14.52 36.49 -11.56
CA LEU A 11 -14.07 36.35 -10.17
C LEU A 11 -13.10 35.14 -9.96
N ILE A 12 -13.29 34.06 -10.72
CA ILE A 12 -12.38 32.90 -10.71
C ILE A 12 -11.03 33.27 -11.37
N ALA A 13 -11.07 34.05 -12.45
CA ALA A 13 -9.85 34.52 -13.10
C ALA A 13 -9.06 35.52 -12.24
N MET A 14 -9.74 36.34 -11.42
CA MET A 14 -9.07 37.32 -10.56
C MET A 14 -8.52 36.70 -9.26
N SER A 15 -9.09 35.63 -8.74
CA SER A 15 -8.53 34.91 -7.58
C SER A 15 -7.28 34.08 -7.92
N VAL A 16 -7.13 33.62 -9.16
CA VAL A 16 -5.91 32.95 -9.63
C VAL A 16 -4.76 33.93 -9.88
N ILE A 17 -5.05 35.20 -10.22
CA ILE A 17 -4.04 36.23 -10.47
C ILE A 17 -3.49 36.85 -9.17
N ALA A 18 -4.23 36.80 -8.07
CA ALA A 18 -3.79 37.38 -6.80
C ALA A 18 -2.82 36.49 -6.00
N TYR A 19 -2.68 35.19 -6.33
CA TYR A 19 -1.75 34.26 -5.65
C TYR A 19 -0.41 34.06 -6.35
N SER A 20 -0.16 34.72 -7.49
CA SER A 20 1.05 34.49 -8.30
C SER A 20 2.17 35.52 -8.08
N ASN A 21 2.07 36.40 -7.09
CA ASN A 21 3.00 37.54 -6.99
C ASN A 21 4.15 37.46 -5.97
N GLU A 22 4.35 36.34 -5.30
CA GLU A 22 5.46 36.26 -4.32
C GLU A 22 6.28 34.96 -4.32
N ALA A 23 6.39 34.22 -5.35
CA ALA A 23 7.43 33.18 -5.37
C ALA A 23 7.84 32.84 -6.80
N ASP A 24 9.07 33.00 -7.03
CA ASP A 24 9.89 32.31 -8.01
C ASP A 24 10.33 33.13 -9.24
N LYS A 25 11.47 33.75 -9.08
CA LYS A 25 12.26 34.41 -10.16
C LYS A 25 13.10 33.42 -10.97
N ARG A 26 12.80 32.12 -10.95
CA ARG A 26 13.60 31.09 -11.62
C ARG A 26 12.96 30.69 -12.93
N LYS A 27 13.75 30.65 -14.00
CA LYS A 27 13.29 30.48 -15.38
C LYS A 27 13.44 29.01 -15.79
N PRO A 28 12.40 28.34 -16.29
CA PRO A 28 12.57 27.04 -16.93
C PRO A 28 13.30 27.16 -18.26
N VAL A 29 14.13 26.17 -18.58
CA VAL A 29 14.73 25.99 -19.90
C VAL A 29 13.82 25.11 -20.72
N ARG A 30 13.35 25.59 -21.88
CA ARG A 30 12.45 24.86 -22.75
C ARG A 30 13.15 24.57 -24.09
N VAL A 31 13.00 23.33 -24.56
CA VAL A 31 13.49 22.89 -25.88
C VAL A 31 12.33 22.32 -26.68
N GLU A 32 12.08 22.85 -27.87
CA GLU A 32 11.02 22.39 -28.77
C GLU A 32 11.61 21.68 -29.99
N LEU A 33 11.13 20.47 -30.26
CA LEU A 33 11.35 19.77 -31.52
C LEU A 33 10.24 20.12 -32.50
N LEU A 34 10.55 20.89 -33.55
CA LEU A 34 9.60 21.29 -34.57
C LEU A 34 9.29 20.12 -35.52
N SER A 35 8.26 19.34 -35.24
CA SER A 35 7.52 18.65 -36.28
C SER A 35 6.08 18.41 -35.86
N SER A 36 5.16 19.03 -36.59
CA SER A 36 3.70 18.82 -36.67
C SER A 36 2.84 19.04 -35.43
N SER A 37 2.02 20.08 -35.53
CA SER A 37 0.67 20.33 -35.03
C SER A 37 0.09 19.39 -33.93
N TRP A 38 0.38 19.66 -32.66
CA TRP A 38 -0.44 19.19 -31.56
C TRP A 38 -0.59 20.33 -30.54
N LEU A 39 -1.73 21.01 -30.62
CA LEU A 39 -2.14 21.99 -29.65
C LEU A 39 -2.88 21.28 -28.50
N PHE A 40 -2.20 21.05 -27.39
CA PHE A 40 -2.84 21.05 -26.09
C PHE A 40 -2.44 22.35 -25.40
N ASN A 41 -3.38 23.28 -25.33
CA ASN A 41 -3.22 24.55 -24.63
C ASN A 41 -3.27 24.30 -23.11
N PHE A 42 -2.14 24.07 -22.49
CA PHE A 42 -1.97 24.36 -21.07
C PHE A 42 -1.38 25.77 -20.97
N ALA A 43 -2.18 26.72 -20.50
CA ALA A 43 -1.74 28.06 -20.20
C ALA A 43 -0.83 28.03 -18.95
N LEU A 44 0.46 27.75 -19.13
CA LEU A 44 1.48 28.07 -18.14
C LEU A 44 1.77 29.57 -18.19
N PRO A 45 1.98 30.23 -17.05
CA PRO A 45 2.36 31.65 -17.04
C PRO A 45 3.65 31.84 -17.84
N ALA A 46 3.62 32.82 -18.75
CA ALA A 46 4.72 33.15 -19.63
C ALA A 46 5.95 33.58 -18.83
N GLN A 47 6.93 32.70 -18.73
CA GLN A 47 8.28 33.07 -18.34
C GLN A 47 9.29 32.33 -19.22
N SER A 48 9.99 33.16 -19.99
CA SER A 48 11.17 32.92 -20.83
C SER A 48 11.44 31.47 -21.27
N VAL A 49 10.95 31.19 -22.46
CA VAL A 49 11.26 30.00 -23.24
C VAL A 49 12.57 30.25 -23.99
N LEU A 50 13.57 29.40 -23.78
CA LEU A 50 14.67 29.26 -24.74
C LEU A 50 14.22 28.22 -25.78
N THR A 51 13.90 28.69 -26.98
CA THR A 51 13.62 27.83 -28.12
C THR A 51 14.91 27.57 -28.85
N SER A 52 15.38 26.32 -28.92
CA SER A 52 16.47 25.93 -29.79
C SER A 52 16.07 24.76 -30.68
N GLN A 53 16.54 24.84 -31.94
CA GLN A 53 16.41 23.74 -32.88
C GLN A 53 17.34 22.61 -32.49
N ILE A 54 16.93 21.36 -32.77
CA ILE A 54 17.64 20.12 -32.44
C ILE A 54 19.06 20.14 -33.01
N GLN A 55 20.00 20.69 -32.29
CA GLN A 55 21.43 20.42 -32.43
C GLN A 55 22.14 20.89 -31.16
N GLN A 56 22.51 19.93 -30.30
CA GLN A 56 23.49 20.07 -29.22
C GLN A 56 23.27 21.26 -28.27
N ASP A 57 22.09 21.37 -27.65
CA ASP A 57 21.89 22.34 -26.61
C ASP A 57 22.59 21.90 -25.34
N GLU A 58 23.56 22.69 -24.94
CA GLU A 58 24.22 22.50 -23.66
C GLU A 58 23.32 22.98 -22.52
N LEU A 59 22.93 22.05 -21.66
CA LEU A 59 22.22 22.35 -20.42
C LEU A 59 23.22 22.81 -19.36
N ALA A 60 23.02 23.98 -18.80
CA ALA A 60 23.73 24.38 -17.60
C ALA A 60 23.31 23.49 -16.42
N PRO A 61 24.20 23.26 -15.44
CA PRO A 61 23.79 22.58 -14.22
C PRO A 61 22.76 23.42 -13.46
N PRO A 62 21.91 22.82 -12.61
CA PRO A 62 21.08 23.57 -11.68
C PRO A 62 21.99 24.39 -10.73
N ASP A 63 21.51 25.56 -10.31
CA ASP A 63 22.20 26.39 -9.33
C ASP A 63 22.44 25.63 -8.01
N ASP A 64 21.49 24.77 -7.67
CA ASP A 64 21.50 23.91 -6.50
C ASP A 64 20.88 22.54 -6.86
N ILE A 65 21.71 21.52 -6.92
CA ILE A 65 21.27 20.16 -7.27
C ILE A 65 20.33 19.55 -6.23
N GLU A 66 20.36 20.01 -4.99
CA GLU A 66 19.48 19.55 -3.92
C GLU A 66 18.04 19.98 -4.16
N GLN A 67 17.80 21.04 -4.92
CA GLN A 67 16.48 21.45 -5.36
C GLN A 67 15.97 20.70 -6.58
N GLY A 68 16.78 19.80 -7.14
CA GLY A 68 16.43 18.88 -8.19
C GLY A 68 16.14 19.51 -9.55
N PHE A 69 15.53 18.70 -10.40
CA PHE A 69 15.12 19.08 -11.76
C PHE A 69 13.92 18.23 -12.21
N THR A 70 13.16 18.74 -13.20
CA THR A 70 12.08 18.02 -13.85
C THR A 70 12.32 17.97 -15.35
N ILE A 71 12.18 16.78 -15.94
CA ILE A 71 12.21 16.57 -17.39
C ILE A 71 10.81 16.17 -17.82
N LYS A 72 10.24 16.91 -18.79
CA LYS A 72 8.95 16.63 -19.39
C LYS A 72 9.13 16.41 -20.88
N PHE A 73 8.58 15.34 -21.44
CA PHE A 73 8.66 15.06 -22.87
C PHE A 73 7.45 14.28 -23.38
N LEU A 74 7.22 14.39 -24.71
CA LEU A 74 6.24 13.59 -25.42
C LEU A 74 6.96 12.39 -26.03
N LEU A 75 6.55 11.20 -25.60
CA LEU A 75 7.07 9.91 -26.05
C LEU A 75 6.10 9.26 -27.02
N GLU A 76 6.58 8.72 -28.12
CA GLU A 76 5.81 7.86 -29.04
C GLU A 76 6.34 6.42 -28.99
N ILE A 77 5.61 5.52 -28.36
CA ILE A 77 5.91 4.09 -28.31
C ILE A 77 5.29 3.43 -29.56
N LYS A 78 6.12 2.77 -30.38
CA LYS A 78 5.70 2.22 -31.67
C LYS A 78 5.46 0.72 -31.64
N ASN A 79 6.23 0.00 -30.82
CA ASN A 79 6.14 -1.44 -30.67
C ASN A 79 6.75 -1.86 -29.32
N PHE A 80 6.63 -3.15 -28.99
CA PHE A 80 7.19 -3.74 -27.76
C PHE A 80 8.63 -4.22 -27.88
N ASP A 81 9.18 -4.29 -29.09
CA ASP A 81 10.47 -4.94 -29.35
C ASP A 81 11.66 -3.97 -29.28
N ASP A 82 11.38 -2.68 -29.04
CA ASP A 82 12.41 -1.66 -29.02
C ASP A 82 13.35 -1.82 -27.80
N ASP A 83 14.65 -1.79 -28.02
CA ASP A 83 15.68 -1.60 -27.01
C ASP A 83 16.53 -0.41 -27.42
N VAL A 84 16.14 0.78 -26.97
CA VAL A 84 16.67 2.03 -27.46
C VAL A 84 16.73 3.11 -26.36
N THR A 85 17.81 3.90 -26.38
CA THR A 85 17.89 5.14 -25.58
C THR A 85 17.01 6.20 -26.23
N ILE A 86 16.10 6.76 -25.43
CA ILE A 86 15.13 7.79 -25.82
C ILE A 86 15.68 9.17 -25.52
N LEU A 87 16.23 9.34 -24.31
CA LEU A 87 16.78 10.59 -23.80
C LEU A 87 18.01 10.28 -22.94
N GLU A 88 19.08 11.04 -23.11
CA GLU A 88 20.28 10.95 -22.28
C GLU A 88 20.81 12.33 -21.94
N ILE A 89 21.06 12.57 -20.64
CA ILE A 89 21.96 13.59 -20.14
C ILE A 89 23.16 12.83 -19.59
N PRO A 90 24.32 12.83 -20.30
CA PRO A 90 25.44 11.96 -19.95
C PRO A 90 25.83 12.06 -18.47
N GLU A 91 26.00 10.93 -17.83
CA GLU A 91 26.36 10.76 -16.41
C GLU A 91 25.32 11.32 -15.40
N VAL A 92 24.15 11.76 -15.86
CA VAL A 92 23.08 12.30 -15.02
C VAL A 92 21.79 11.52 -15.17
N VAL A 93 21.25 11.43 -16.40
CA VAL A 93 19.96 10.76 -16.66
C VAL A 93 20.05 9.90 -17.92
N ASN A 94 19.46 8.72 -17.86
CA ASN A 94 19.26 7.86 -19.03
C ASN A 94 17.83 7.34 -19.06
N VAL A 95 17.12 7.55 -20.16
CA VAL A 95 15.76 7.06 -20.39
C VAL A 95 15.76 6.10 -21.57
N ARG A 96 15.18 4.92 -21.37
CA ARG A 96 15.21 3.84 -22.36
C ARG A 96 13.85 3.16 -22.50
N LEU A 97 13.53 2.73 -23.71
CA LEU A 97 12.71 1.53 -23.92
C LEU A 97 13.65 0.34 -23.87
N ARG A 98 13.33 -0.68 -23.10
CA ARG A 98 14.24 -1.78 -22.88
C ARG A 98 13.51 -3.11 -22.67
N GLN A 99 14.11 -4.17 -23.20
CA GLN A 99 13.72 -5.54 -22.88
C GLN A 99 14.45 -6.01 -21.62
N HIS A 100 13.70 -6.34 -20.59
CA HIS A 100 14.27 -6.90 -19.36
C HIS A 100 14.26 -8.42 -19.40
N ASP A 101 15.36 -9.01 -18.97
CA ASP A 101 15.46 -10.44 -18.73
C ASP A 101 14.51 -10.83 -17.58
N VAL A 102 13.95 -12.02 -17.67
CA VAL A 102 13.16 -12.66 -16.61
C VAL A 102 13.91 -12.79 -15.29
N GLN A 103 15.23 -12.68 -15.29
CA GLN A 103 16.05 -12.71 -14.08
C GLN A 103 16.09 -11.37 -13.32
N ASP A 104 15.66 -10.29 -13.91
CA ASP A 104 15.61 -8.99 -13.21
C ASP A 104 14.53 -9.03 -12.13
N ARG A 105 14.95 -8.96 -10.86
CA ARG A 105 14.06 -9.08 -9.70
C ARG A 105 13.00 -7.99 -9.63
N ARG A 106 13.22 -6.84 -10.20
CA ARG A 106 12.25 -5.73 -10.25
C ARG A 106 11.00 -6.11 -11.05
N TRP A 107 11.14 -7.00 -12.02
CA TRP A 107 10.10 -7.36 -12.98
C TRP A 107 9.67 -8.84 -12.91
N GLN A 108 10.35 -9.67 -12.12
CA GLN A 108 10.10 -11.12 -12.02
C GLN A 108 8.69 -11.48 -11.57
N ASN A 109 8.09 -10.64 -10.78
CA ASN A 109 6.87 -10.97 -10.04
C ASN A 109 5.58 -10.69 -10.83
N TYR A 110 5.69 -10.32 -12.11
CA TYR A 110 4.55 -9.97 -12.95
C TYR A 110 4.48 -10.87 -14.20
N PRO A 111 4.07 -12.16 -14.05
CA PRO A 111 4.06 -13.09 -15.18
C PRO A 111 3.17 -12.62 -16.34
N ALA A 112 2.12 -11.83 -16.05
CA ALA A 112 1.22 -11.28 -17.06
C ALA A 112 1.91 -10.25 -18.00
N PHE A 113 3.09 -9.74 -17.63
CA PHE A 113 3.82 -8.75 -18.43
C PHE A 113 4.95 -9.33 -19.28
N LYS A 114 5.16 -10.64 -19.21
CA LYS A 114 6.19 -11.30 -19.97
C LYS A 114 5.74 -11.54 -21.41
N MET A 115 6.63 -11.27 -22.35
CA MET A 115 6.46 -11.68 -23.73
C MET A 115 6.60 -13.20 -23.86
N SER A 116 6.26 -13.75 -25.03
CA SER A 116 6.36 -15.19 -25.30
C SER A 116 7.77 -15.78 -25.14
N ASP A 117 8.80 -14.97 -25.34
CA ASP A 117 10.20 -15.31 -25.10
C ASP A 117 10.63 -15.15 -23.64
N GLY A 118 9.71 -14.69 -22.76
CA GLY A 118 9.96 -14.44 -21.35
C GLY A 118 10.51 -13.06 -21.02
N SER A 119 10.76 -12.19 -22.01
CA SER A 119 11.18 -10.80 -21.79
C SER A 119 10.03 -9.94 -21.27
N THR A 120 10.34 -8.80 -20.70
CA THR A 120 9.37 -7.79 -20.24
C THR A 120 9.78 -6.44 -20.83
N PRO A 121 9.01 -5.88 -21.79
CA PRO A 121 9.28 -4.56 -22.33
C PRO A 121 8.94 -3.49 -21.27
N VAL A 122 9.86 -2.57 -21.02
CA VAL A 122 9.78 -1.56 -19.96
C VAL A 122 10.18 -0.19 -20.48
N LEU A 123 9.44 0.85 -20.09
CA LEU A 123 9.93 2.22 -20.10
C LEU A 123 10.71 2.43 -18.80
N GLU A 124 12.00 2.73 -18.91
CA GLU A 124 12.90 2.88 -17.76
C GLU A 124 13.60 4.24 -17.79
N ALA A 125 13.73 4.87 -16.64
CA ALA A 125 14.48 6.09 -16.45
C ALA A 125 15.39 5.98 -15.24
N SER A 126 16.68 6.17 -15.44
CA SER A 126 17.70 6.14 -14.40
C SER A 126 18.27 7.52 -14.15
N VAL A 127 18.49 7.85 -12.89
CA VAL A 127 19.32 8.99 -12.45
C VAL A 127 20.56 8.44 -11.77
N THR A 128 21.74 8.93 -12.16
CA THR A 128 23.02 8.49 -11.61
C THR A 128 23.35 9.26 -10.36
N LEU A 129 23.35 8.62 -9.21
CA LEU A 129 23.59 9.21 -7.89
C LEU A 129 25.01 8.92 -7.38
N HIS A 130 25.61 9.89 -6.75
CA HIS A 130 26.82 9.75 -5.98
C HIS A 130 26.46 9.62 -4.51
N LEU A 131 26.60 8.41 -3.98
CA LEU A 131 26.19 8.08 -2.62
C LEU A 131 27.14 8.69 -1.57
N PRO A 132 26.61 9.16 -0.43
CA PRO A 132 27.40 9.78 0.65
C PRO A 132 28.10 8.73 1.54
N VAL A 133 28.64 7.67 0.96
CA VAL A 133 29.30 6.57 1.70
C VAL A 133 30.81 6.62 1.52
N GLU A 134 31.54 6.00 2.47
CA GLU A 134 33.01 6.00 2.50
C GLU A 134 33.68 5.59 1.18
N LYS A 135 33.04 4.70 0.43
CA LYS A 135 33.57 4.19 -0.85
C LYS A 135 33.20 5.02 -2.06
N ARG A 136 32.48 6.14 -1.92
CA ARG A 136 31.99 6.95 -3.03
C ARG A 136 31.33 6.12 -4.14
N GLU A 137 30.42 5.26 -3.77
CA GLU A 137 29.69 4.45 -4.73
C GLU A 137 28.85 5.35 -5.66
N ILE A 138 28.91 5.03 -6.95
CA ILE A 138 28.03 5.62 -7.96
C ILE A 138 26.99 4.56 -8.27
N LYS A 139 25.71 4.93 -8.19
CA LYS A 139 24.61 4.00 -8.47
C LYS A 139 23.52 4.71 -9.27
N ASP A 140 22.97 3.98 -10.20
CA ASP A 140 21.75 4.38 -10.89
C ASP A 140 20.52 4.05 -10.05
N MET A 141 19.75 5.07 -9.74
CA MET A 141 18.41 4.91 -9.20
C MET A 141 17.43 4.91 -10.35
N THR A 142 16.72 3.79 -10.50
CA THR A 142 15.89 3.53 -11.66
C THR A 142 14.41 3.46 -11.26
N VAL A 143 13.59 4.20 -11.99
CA VAL A 143 12.13 4.08 -12.00
C VAL A 143 11.71 3.59 -13.38
N GLY A 144 10.57 2.90 -13.45
CA GLY A 144 10.09 2.40 -14.74
C GLY A 144 8.76 1.68 -14.63
N ILE A 145 8.20 1.38 -15.78
CA ILE A 145 6.93 0.68 -15.89
C ILE A 145 6.95 -0.35 -17.02
N PRO A 146 6.51 -1.59 -16.78
CA PRO A 146 6.21 -2.51 -17.86
C PRO A 146 5.18 -1.90 -18.82
N LEU A 147 5.46 -1.87 -20.09
CA LEU A 147 4.59 -1.20 -21.08
C LEU A 147 3.16 -1.74 -21.05
N ALA A 148 2.99 -3.02 -20.76
CA ALA A 148 1.66 -3.63 -20.62
C ALA A 148 0.82 -3.05 -19.49
N MET A 149 1.41 -2.30 -18.54
CA MET A 149 0.68 -1.59 -17.48
C MET A 149 0.03 -0.30 -17.96
N LEU A 150 0.51 0.29 -19.04
CA LEU A 150 -0.09 1.48 -19.63
C LEU A 150 -1.49 1.15 -20.18
N ASP A 151 -2.43 2.07 -20.06
CA ASP A 151 -3.79 1.89 -20.59
C ASP A 151 -3.79 1.70 -22.11
N GLN A 152 -2.92 2.41 -22.81
CA GLN A 152 -2.67 2.27 -24.23
C GLN A 152 -1.16 2.13 -24.46
N PRO A 153 -0.59 0.91 -24.36
CA PRO A 153 0.85 0.71 -24.38
C PRO A 153 1.57 1.22 -25.63
N ILE A 154 0.89 1.19 -26.77
CA ILE A 154 1.41 1.70 -28.07
C ILE A 154 0.71 3.04 -28.35
N GLY A 155 1.48 4.08 -28.60
CA GLY A 155 0.94 5.40 -28.85
C GLY A 155 1.79 6.52 -28.30
N LYS A 156 1.14 7.68 -28.11
CA LYS A 156 1.78 8.89 -27.61
C LYS A 156 1.46 9.11 -26.13
N HIS A 157 2.51 9.39 -25.37
CA HIS A 157 2.44 9.59 -23.94
C HIS A 157 3.14 10.88 -23.52
N GLU A 158 2.59 11.58 -22.54
CA GLU A 158 3.32 12.62 -21.81
C GLU A 158 4.08 11.96 -20.66
N VAL A 159 5.39 12.05 -20.67
CA VAL A 159 6.26 11.52 -19.60
C VAL A 159 6.84 12.69 -18.81
N ILE A 160 6.75 12.62 -17.49
CA ILE A 160 7.39 13.54 -16.57
C ILE A 160 8.30 12.75 -15.64
N LEU A 161 9.57 13.11 -15.64
CA LEU A 161 10.58 12.59 -14.71
C LEU A 161 10.97 13.71 -13.75
N ASN A 162 10.85 13.46 -12.46
CA ASN A 162 11.10 14.48 -11.46
C ASN A 162 12.10 13.99 -10.41
N PHE A 163 13.24 14.64 -10.34
CA PHE A 163 14.19 14.51 -9.24
C PHE A 163 13.97 15.69 -8.30
N SER A 164 13.33 15.45 -7.17
CA SER A 164 12.97 16.50 -6.20
C SER A 164 14.09 16.84 -5.19
N GLY A 165 15.25 16.18 -5.32
CA GLY A 165 16.28 16.15 -4.28
C GLY A 165 16.09 15.00 -3.27
N VAL A 166 14.85 14.56 -3.07
CA VAL A 166 14.50 13.47 -2.14
C VAL A 166 14.00 12.22 -2.85
N GLN A 167 13.30 12.41 -3.98
CA GLN A 167 12.69 11.34 -4.76
C GLN A 167 13.05 11.44 -6.23
N TRP A 168 13.11 10.29 -6.89
CA TRP A 168 13.05 10.15 -8.34
C TRP A 168 11.70 9.54 -8.70
N THR A 169 10.91 10.25 -9.49
CA THR A 169 9.54 9.86 -9.82
C THR A 169 9.30 9.87 -11.33
N MET A 170 8.44 8.95 -11.79
CA MET A 170 7.95 8.86 -13.15
C MET A 170 6.44 9.01 -13.19
N TYR A 171 5.96 10.00 -13.93
CA TYR A 171 4.57 10.16 -14.29
C TYR A 171 4.41 9.90 -15.79
N VAL A 172 3.34 9.21 -16.17
CA VAL A 172 2.94 9.04 -17.56
C VAL A 172 1.45 9.39 -17.65
N ASP A 173 1.12 10.27 -18.58
CA ASP A 173 -0.24 10.75 -18.81
C ASP A 173 -0.93 11.28 -17.53
N GLY A 174 -0.16 12.01 -16.71
CA GLY A 174 -0.62 12.63 -15.47
C GLY A 174 -0.75 11.68 -14.27
N LYS A 175 -0.40 10.39 -14.41
CA LYS A 175 -0.46 9.39 -13.33
C LYS A 175 0.94 9.08 -12.80
N LEU A 176 1.09 9.05 -11.47
CA LEU A 176 2.32 8.54 -10.83
C LEU A 176 2.42 7.03 -11.05
N LEU A 177 3.39 6.59 -11.84
CA LEU A 177 3.55 5.18 -12.18
C LEU A 177 4.65 4.47 -11.41
N ASP A 178 5.72 5.17 -11.07
CA ASP A 178 6.80 4.62 -10.25
C ASP A 178 7.57 5.72 -9.54
N ASN A 179 8.12 5.42 -8.36
CA ASN A 179 9.01 6.31 -7.63
C ASN A 179 9.98 5.52 -6.74
N ASP A 180 11.12 6.13 -6.43
CA ASP A 180 12.04 5.66 -5.42
C ASP A 180 12.66 6.86 -4.67
N PHE A 181 13.15 6.62 -3.46
CA PHE A 181 13.78 7.64 -2.65
C PHE A 181 15.28 7.73 -2.91
N ALA A 182 15.76 8.94 -3.07
CA ALA A 182 17.17 9.20 -3.31
C ALA A 182 18.03 8.95 -2.05
N PHE A 183 19.27 8.58 -2.30
CA PHE A 183 20.32 8.51 -1.31
C PHE A 183 21.61 8.99 -1.94
N GLY A 184 21.77 10.30 -1.99
CA GLY A 184 22.83 11.00 -2.72
C GLY A 184 22.29 11.90 -3.81
N TYR A 185 23.18 12.54 -4.55
CA TYR A 185 22.83 13.50 -5.59
C TYR A 185 23.58 13.23 -6.89
N PRO A 186 23.00 13.59 -8.05
CA PRO A 186 23.74 13.58 -9.29
C PRO A 186 24.91 14.56 -9.24
N GLN A 187 26.04 14.18 -9.82
CA GLN A 187 27.14 15.13 -10.07
C GLN A 187 26.97 15.79 -11.42
N TRP A 188 26.25 16.91 -11.40
CA TRP A 188 26.08 17.71 -12.59
C TRP A 188 26.96 18.96 -12.49
N SER A 189 28.22 18.81 -12.88
CA SER A 189 29.17 19.92 -12.93
C SER A 189 29.41 20.34 -14.38
N GLY A 190 29.29 21.64 -14.66
CA GLY A 190 29.45 22.17 -16.00
C GLY A 190 28.30 21.87 -16.95
N LYS A 191 28.39 22.41 -18.14
CA LYS A 191 27.39 22.20 -19.18
C LYS A 191 27.41 20.76 -19.70
N ARG A 192 26.23 20.21 -19.94
CA ARG A 192 26.00 18.87 -20.50
C ARG A 192 25.15 18.98 -21.76
N SER A 193 25.51 18.31 -22.82
CA SER A 193 24.61 18.13 -23.96
C SER A 193 23.61 17.04 -23.66
N TRP A 194 22.33 17.26 -23.85
CA TRP A 194 21.39 16.18 -23.87
C TRP A 194 21.19 15.61 -25.26
N LYS A 195 20.91 14.32 -25.32
CA LYS A 195 20.67 13.61 -26.56
C LYS A 195 19.22 13.15 -26.55
N LEU A 196 18.47 13.53 -27.55
CA LEU A 196 17.09 13.12 -27.75
C LEU A 196 17.01 12.25 -28.99
N ASN A 197 16.28 11.14 -28.91
CA ASN A 197 16.00 10.32 -30.08
C ASN A 197 14.76 10.88 -30.79
N PRO A 198 14.92 11.53 -31.97
CA PRO A 198 13.81 12.21 -32.64
C PRO A 198 12.76 11.25 -33.22
N VAL A 199 13.05 9.96 -33.23
CA VAL A 199 12.10 8.93 -33.68
C VAL A 199 11.02 8.70 -32.62
N TYR A 200 11.36 8.89 -31.34
CA TYR A 200 10.49 8.60 -30.19
C TYR A 200 10.08 9.85 -29.41
N VAL A 201 10.87 10.91 -29.44
CA VAL A 201 10.62 12.13 -28.66
C VAL A 201 10.19 13.27 -29.56
N GLY A 202 8.95 13.72 -29.39
CA GLY A 202 8.41 14.85 -30.17
C GLY A 202 8.74 16.22 -29.60
N LYS A 203 8.75 16.35 -28.27
CA LYS A 203 9.01 17.60 -27.55
C LYS A 203 9.62 17.26 -26.19
N ALA A 204 10.60 18.02 -25.73
CA ALA A 204 11.16 17.88 -24.40
C ALA A 204 11.39 19.26 -23.76
N GLU A 205 11.21 19.32 -22.45
CA GLU A 205 11.41 20.51 -21.60
C GLU A 205 12.14 20.09 -20.31
N ILE A 206 13.01 20.94 -19.81
CA ILE A 206 13.63 20.75 -18.50
C ILE A 206 13.38 21.97 -17.62
N TYR A 207 13.07 21.72 -16.37
CA TYR A 207 12.80 22.73 -15.35
C TYR A 207 13.81 22.58 -14.22
N MET A 208 14.39 23.66 -13.78
CA MET A 208 15.34 23.77 -12.68
C MET A 208 15.02 25.02 -11.87
N PRO A 209 14.71 24.92 -10.59
CA PRO A 209 14.61 23.69 -9.78
C PRO A 209 13.45 22.79 -10.19
N ALA A 210 13.35 21.60 -9.56
CA ALA A 210 12.26 20.66 -9.78
C ALA A 210 10.88 21.31 -9.59
N LEU A 211 9.92 20.87 -10.39
CA LEU A 211 8.52 21.25 -10.20
C LEU A 211 7.97 20.60 -8.93
N LYS A 212 7.17 21.33 -8.19
CA LYS A 212 6.46 20.78 -7.04
C LYS A 212 5.37 19.80 -7.47
N ALA A 213 5.04 18.85 -6.59
CA ALA A 213 4.09 17.78 -6.86
C ALA A 213 2.74 18.30 -7.39
N GLU A 214 2.24 19.43 -6.88
CA GLU A 214 0.98 20.04 -7.30
C GLU A 214 0.97 20.50 -8.77
N ARG A 215 2.16 20.62 -9.38
CA ARG A 215 2.32 20.97 -10.80
C ARG A 215 2.60 19.76 -11.69
N LEU A 216 2.81 18.58 -11.09
CA LEU A 216 3.09 17.35 -11.81
C LEU A 216 1.84 16.51 -12.06
N ILE A 217 0.88 16.62 -11.16
CA ILE A 217 -0.40 15.91 -11.21
C ILE A 217 -1.47 16.91 -11.67
N THR A 218 -2.08 16.63 -12.80
CA THR A 218 -3.16 17.46 -13.36
C THR A 218 -4.55 17.00 -12.95
N GLN A 219 -4.67 15.95 -12.17
CA GLN A 219 -5.94 15.37 -11.77
C GLN A 219 -6.33 15.83 -10.36
N GLU A 220 -7.63 16.17 -10.20
CA GLU A 220 -8.29 16.28 -8.89
C GLU A 220 -8.09 14.97 -8.11
N PRO A 221 -8.14 15.00 -6.75
CA PRO A 221 -8.09 13.79 -5.94
C PRO A 221 -9.03 12.74 -6.51
N GLU A 222 -8.49 11.60 -6.93
CA GLU A 222 -9.32 10.57 -7.54
C GLU A 222 -10.29 10.02 -6.50
N THR A 223 -11.55 9.92 -6.87
CA THR A 223 -12.51 9.11 -6.15
C THR A 223 -12.18 7.66 -6.43
N VAL A 224 -11.81 6.92 -5.42
CA VAL A 224 -11.59 5.47 -5.51
C VAL A 224 -12.96 4.78 -5.63
N PRO A 225 -13.31 4.21 -6.79
CA PRO A 225 -14.65 3.68 -7.00
C PRO A 225 -14.90 2.34 -6.29
N GLU A 226 -13.86 1.58 -6.04
CA GLU A 226 -13.92 0.25 -5.46
C GLU A 226 -12.77 0.06 -4.47
N ILE A 227 -13.07 0.15 -3.18
CA ILE A 227 -12.04 0.10 -2.13
C ILE A 227 -11.63 -1.33 -1.75
N GLN A 228 -12.56 -2.30 -1.82
CA GLN A 228 -12.25 -3.68 -1.49
C GLN A 228 -11.32 -4.28 -2.56
N TYR A 229 -10.19 -4.77 -2.14
CA TYR A 229 -9.06 -5.24 -2.99
C TYR A 229 -8.33 -4.11 -3.75
N TRP A 230 -8.48 -2.86 -3.32
CA TRP A 230 -7.84 -1.71 -3.94
C TRP A 230 -6.32 -1.72 -3.72
N THR A 231 -5.60 -1.25 -4.72
CA THR A 231 -4.17 -0.93 -4.66
C THR A 231 -3.94 0.49 -5.16
N PRO A 232 -2.94 1.21 -4.64
CA PRO A 232 -2.52 2.48 -5.21
C PRO A 232 -2.19 2.36 -6.69
N HIS A 233 -2.30 3.46 -7.41
CA HIS A 233 -2.03 3.49 -8.83
C HIS A 233 -0.57 3.21 -9.18
N GLY A 234 -0.37 2.70 -10.40
CA GLY A 234 0.93 2.51 -11.01
C GLY A 234 1.52 1.14 -10.78
N HIS A 235 2.80 1.05 -11.07
CA HIS A 235 3.56 -0.18 -10.98
C HIS A 235 4.09 -0.39 -9.57
N ASN A 236 3.98 -1.63 -9.09
CA ASN A 236 4.56 -2.06 -7.82
C ASN A 236 4.11 -1.21 -6.62
N ALA A 237 2.87 -0.72 -6.67
CA ALA A 237 2.27 0.13 -5.65
C ALA A 237 1.36 -0.69 -4.73
N TRP A 238 1.65 -0.68 -3.44
CA TRP A 238 0.98 -1.53 -2.46
C TRP A 238 0.54 -0.74 -1.24
N VAL A 239 -0.55 -1.18 -0.64
CA VAL A 239 -0.91 -0.80 0.71
C VAL A 239 -0.07 -1.65 1.67
N GLY A 240 0.72 -0.99 2.49
CA GLY A 240 1.44 -1.62 3.60
C GLY A 240 0.71 -1.42 4.91
N ASP A 241 1.42 -1.43 6.01
CA ASP A 241 0.85 -1.38 7.35
C ASP A 241 -0.26 -0.35 7.49
N VAL A 242 -1.46 -0.85 7.74
CA VAL A 242 -2.69 -0.05 7.79
C VAL A 242 -2.94 0.39 9.21
N VAL A 243 -3.30 1.68 9.38
CA VAL A 243 -3.81 2.20 10.63
C VAL A 243 -5.07 3.03 10.36
N THR A 244 -6.10 2.83 11.16
CA THR A 244 -7.42 3.40 10.91
C THR A 244 -7.92 4.21 12.08
N PHE A 245 -8.78 5.18 11.80
CA PHE A 245 -9.40 6.00 12.81
C PHE A 245 -10.74 6.56 12.34
N TYR A 246 -11.69 6.69 13.24
CA TYR A 246 -12.94 7.37 12.97
C TYR A 246 -12.97 8.70 13.71
N HIS A 247 -13.08 9.80 12.96
CA HIS A 247 -13.06 11.14 13.52
C HIS A 247 -14.00 12.07 12.75
N GLU A 248 -14.81 12.85 13.47
CA GLU A 248 -15.72 13.85 12.92
C GLU A 248 -16.59 13.34 11.75
N GLY A 249 -17.16 12.14 11.89
CA GLY A 249 -18.04 11.56 10.89
C GLY A 249 -17.33 10.98 9.65
N ARG A 250 -16.02 10.76 9.74
CA ARG A 250 -15.20 10.25 8.66
C ARG A 250 -14.34 9.07 9.12
N TYR A 251 -14.32 8.00 8.36
CA TYR A 251 -13.41 6.89 8.53
C TYR A 251 -12.14 7.15 7.73
N HIS A 252 -11.01 7.15 8.41
CA HIS A 252 -9.70 7.39 7.86
C HIS A 252 -8.92 6.08 7.78
N VAL A 253 -8.22 5.88 6.67
CA VAL A 253 -7.27 4.79 6.47
C VAL A 253 -5.93 5.42 6.11
N PHE A 254 -4.97 5.30 6.99
CA PHE A 254 -3.58 5.63 6.71
C PHE A 254 -2.84 4.33 6.47
N TYR A 255 -1.91 4.34 5.54
CA TYR A 255 -1.13 3.14 5.25
C TYR A 255 0.30 3.52 4.87
N LEU A 256 1.23 2.66 5.26
CA LEU A 256 2.59 2.78 4.78
C LEU A 256 2.64 2.40 3.31
N TYR A 257 3.16 3.30 2.51
CA TYR A 257 3.30 3.14 1.08
C TYR A 257 4.75 2.88 0.72
N ASP A 258 5.00 1.80 -0.01
CA ASP A 258 6.32 1.45 -0.52
C ASP A 258 6.16 0.66 -1.83
N ARG A 259 6.70 1.20 -2.90
CA ARG A 259 6.67 0.53 -4.21
C ARG A 259 7.65 -0.63 -4.34
N ARG A 260 8.57 -0.80 -3.39
CA ARG A 260 9.73 -1.67 -3.55
C ARG A 260 9.82 -2.79 -2.54
N HIS A 261 8.75 -3.09 -1.80
CA HIS A 261 8.70 -4.16 -0.80
C HIS A 261 9.87 -4.08 0.20
N HIS A 262 10.07 -2.94 0.85
CA HIS A 262 11.19 -2.63 1.74
C HIS A 262 12.57 -2.55 1.06
N THR A 263 12.63 -2.60 -0.27
CA THR A 263 13.91 -2.49 -0.99
C THR A 263 14.15 -1.09 -1.59
N GLY A 264 13.24 -0.18 -1.38
CA GLY A 264 13.39 1.23 -1.75
C GLY A 264 14.64 1.87 -1.12
N LYS A 265 15.11 2.97 -1.71
CA LYS A 265 16.28 3.72 -1.21
C LYS A 265 17.53 2.82 -1.08
N PHE A 266 17.79 2.01 -2.11
CA PHE A 266 18.88 1.02 -2.12
C PHE A 266 18.85 0.04 -0.92
N GLY A 267 17.67 -0.30 -0.40
CA GLY A 267 17.47 -1.19 0.73
C GLY A 267 17.52 -0.52 2.11
N HIS A 268 17.52 0.81 2.15
CA HIS A 268 17.45 1.57 3.41
C HIS A 268 16.02 1.87 3.86
N GLY A 269 15.02 1.51 3.03
CA GLY A 269 13.61 1.76 3.29
C GLY A 269 13.14 3.13 2.79
N GLY A 270 11.93 3.18 2.27
CA GLY A 270 11.33 4.38 1.70
C GLY A 270 9.83 4.45 2.00
N HIS A 271 9.43 4.06 3.23
CA HIS A 271 8.04 4.09 3.64
C HIS A 271 7.62 5.48 4.09
N TYR A 272 6.37 5.81 3.80
CA TYR A 272 5.71 7.02 4.28
C TYR A 272 4.21 6.79 4.37
N PHE A 273 3.48 7.64 5.10
CA PHE A 273 2.05 7.49 5.26
C PHE A 273 1.27 8.18 4.15
N GLU A 274 0.56 7.40 3.38
CA GLU A 274 -0.53 7.84 2.50
C GLU A 274 -1.88 7.82 3.24
N HIS A 275 -2.90 8.45 2.65
CA HIS A 275 -4.15 8.68 3.33
C HIS A 275 -5.36 8.53 2.41
N LEU A 276 -6.29 7.68 2.82
CA LEU A 276 -7.63 7.54 2.25
C LEU A 276 -8.68 7.89 3.30
N SER A 277 -9.83 8.38 2.87
CA SER A 277 -10.96 8.52 3.79
C SER A 277 -12.33 8.43 3.10
N THR A 278 -13.35 8.17 3.92
CA THR A 278 -14.75 8.12 3.49
C THR A 278 -15.70 8.62 4.57
N LYS A 279 -16.89 9.10 4.15
CA LYS A 279 -18.00 9.42 5.04
C LYS A 279 -19.16 8.42 4.96
N ASP A 280 -19.24 7.67 3.88
CA ASP A 280 -20.39 6.84 3.52
C ASP A 280 -20.01 5.41 3.12
N PHE A 281 -18.71 5.08 3.14
CA PHE A 281 -18.11 3.82 2.67
C PHE A 281 -18.34 3.48 1.19
N LYS A 282 -19.02 4.34 0.45
CA LYS A 282 -19.27 4.18 -0.98
C LYS A 282 -18.35 5.05 -1.82
N THR A 283 -18.08 6.26 -1.31
CA THR A 283 -17.20 7.23 -1.95
C THR A 283 -15.95 7.41 -1.11
N TRP A 284 -14.81 7.11 -1.70
CA TRP A 284 -13.50 7.23 -1.05
C TRP A 284 -12.68 8.33 -1.71
N THR A 285 -12.00 9.08 -0.90
CA THR A 285 -11.10 10.14 -1.35
C THR A 285 -9.68 9.76 -1.03
N GLU A 286 -8.80 9.80 -2.04
CA GLU A 286 -7.36 9.74 -1.86
C GLU A 286 -6.86 11.16 -1.59
N HIS A 287 -6.14 11.33 -0.49
CA HIS A 287 -5.59 12.61 -0.05
C HIS A 287 -4.09 12.68 -0.38
N GLN A 288 -3.49 13.83 -0.15
CA GLN A 288 -2.05 13.94 -0.13
C GLN A 288 -1.45 13.09 1.00
N ALA A 289 -0.19 12.66 0.84
CA ALA A 289 0.52 11.91 1.86
C ALA A 289 0.42 12.60 3.23
N ALA A 290 -0.03 11.86 4.24
CA ALA A 290 -0.19 12.39 5.58
C ALA A 290 1.17 12.72 6.22
N VAL A 291 2.11 11.77 6.16
CA VAL A 291 3.46 11.94 6.69
C VAL A 291 4.47 11.58 5.61
N PRO A 292 4.84 12.53 4.72
CA PRO A 292 5.81 12.28 3.65
C PRO A 292 7.23 12.14 4.19
N ILE A 293 8.11 11.58 3.38
CA ILE A 293 9.57 11.70 3.56
C ILE A 293 10.00 13.04 2.94
N ASP A 294 10.53 13.93 3.76
CA ASP A 294 10.99 15.25 3.34
C ASP A 294 12.50 15.32 3.15
N GLU A 295 13.24 14.41 3.78
CA GLU A 295 14.69 14.39 3.78
C GLU A 295 15.24 13.02 3.39
N GLN A 296 16.36 12.99 2.71
CA GLN A 296 16.96 11.72 2.26
C GLN A 296 17.34 10.76 3.40
N TRP A 297 17.58 11.27 4.59
CA TRP A 297 17.93 10.48 5.77
C TRP A 297 16.74 9.95 6.57
N GLU A 298 15.51 10.40 6.28
CA GLU A 298 14.30 9.93 6.96
C GLU A 298 13.84 8.56 6.46
N THR A 299 13.34 7.76 7.39
CA THR A 299 12.54 6.55 7.13
C THR A 299 11.45 6.48 8.19
N ILE A 300 10.22 6.28 7.76
CA ILE A 300 9.03 6.28 8.62
C ILE A 300 8.56 4.85 8.82
N GLY A 301 8.37 4.44 10.05
CA GLY A 301 7.74 3.18 10.42
C GLY A 301 6.27 3.35 10.76
N THR A 302 5.61 2.27 11.11
CA THR A 302 4.22 2.26 11.53
C THR A 302 4.03 3.00 12.87
N GLY A 303 2.80 3.42 13.12
CA GLY A 303 2.33 4.01 14.36
C GLY A 303 0.81 3.92 14.42
N THR A 304 0.15 4.84 15.10
CA THR A 304 -1.31 4.89 15.20
C THR A 304 -1.85 6.31 15.17
N PRO A 305 -3.03 6.54 14.58
CA PRO A 305 -3.76 7.78 14.73
C PRO A 305 -4.45 7.85 16.10
N PHE A 306 -4.54 9.06 16.67
CA PHE A 306 -5.21 9.34 17.94
C PHE A 306 -5.57 10.82 18.03
N VAL A 307 -6.41 11.17 19.00
CA VAL A 307 -6.74 12.58 19.29
C VAL A 307 -6.29 12.89 20.71
N VAL A 308 -5.52 13.95 20.87
CA VAL A 308 -5.09 14.47 22.16
C VAL A 308 -5.19 16.00 22.15
N ASP A 309 -5.73 16.59 23.23
CA ASP A 309 -5.94 18.04 23.35
C ASP A 309 -6.70 18.66 22.18
N GLY A 310 -7.67 17.91 21.61
CA GLY A 310 -8.46 18.34 20.47
C GLY A 310 -7.71 18.36 19.13
N LYS A 311 -6.50 17.83 19.06
CA LYS A 311 -5.69 17.73 17.84
C LYS A 311 -5.69 16.31 17.32
N PHE A 312 -5.87 16.16 16.03
CA PHE A 312 -5.69 14.87 15.34
C PHE A 312 -4.20 14.62 15.14
N CYS A 313 -3.71 13.53 15.68
CA CYS A 313 -2.31 13.14 15.63
C CYS A 313 -2.14 11.79 14.96
N ILE A 314 -0.97 11.56 14.40
CA ILE A 314 -0.50 10.25 13.97
C ILE A 314 0.91 10.02 14.49
N SER A 315 1.10 8.99 15.30
CA SER A 315 2.42 8.57 15.74
C SER A 315 3.10 7.74 14.68
N TYR A 316 4.41 7.65 14.73
CA TYR A 316 5.19 6.77 13.85
C TYR A 316 6.59 6.50 14.42
N GLY A 317 7.14 5.36 14.06
CA GLY A 317 8.54 5.07 14.24
C GLY A 317 9.36 5.92 13.28
N PHE A 318 10.36 6.61 13.81
CA PHE A 318 11.26 7.44 13.05
C PHE A 318 12.65 6.82 13.09
N HIS A 319 13.17 6.48 11.92
CA HIS A 319 14.50 5.94 11.75
C HIS A 319 15.30 6.84 10.83
N THR A 320 16.52 7.12 11.20
CA THR A 320 17.44 7.71 10.26
C THR A 320 18.23 6.61 9.56
N THR A 321 18.51 6.81 8.29
CA THR A 321 19.44 5.99 7.54
C THR A 321 20.81 6.64 7.60
N ARG A 322 21.75 6.27 6.73
CA ARG A 322 23.04 6.94 6.68
C ARG A 322 22.86 8.43 6.50
N PHE A 323 23.48 9.22 7.40
CA PHE A 323 23.30 10.66 7.36
C PHE A 323 23.92 11.29 6.12
N TYR A 324 23.23 12.26 5.62
CA TYR A 324 23.75 13.25 4.70
C TYR A 324 23.77 14.61 5.43
N PRO A 325 24.86 15.33 5.47
CA PRO A 325 26.16 15.10 4.82
C PRO A 325 26.97 13.91 5.39
N LYS A 326 27.77 13.31 4.51
CA LYS A 326 28.61 12.12 4.80
C LYS A 326 29.67 12.33 5.89
N GLU A 327 29.95 13.57 6.22
CA GLU A 327 30.92 13.99 7.25
C GLU A 327 30.43 13.63 8.66
N LEU A 328 29.13 13.46 8.85
CA LEU A 328 28.52 13.15 10.14
C LEU A 328 28.64 11.64 10.44
N THR A 329 29.76 11.23 11.01
CA THR A 329 30.10 9.82 11.22
C THR A 329 29.83 9.33 12.63
N THR A 330 29.65 10.25 13.59
CA THR A 330 29.41 9.91 15.00
C THR A 330 27.99 10.23 15.43
N LEU A 331 27.46 9.47 16.41
CA LEU A 331 26.12 9.73 16.94
C LEU A 331 25.92 11.15 17.48
N PRO A 332 26.85 11.74 18.25
CA PRO A 332 26.70 13.13 18.70
C PRO A 332 26.58 14.15 17.56
N GLU A 333 27.34 14.00 16.48
CA GLU A 333 27.23 14.87 15.31
C GLU A 333 25.89 14.69 14.61
N GLN A 334 25.42 13.46 14.51
CA GLN A 334 24.12 13.10 13.92
C GLN A 334 22.97 13.67 14.74
N TRP A 335 23.03 13.60 16.05
CA TRP A 335 22.03 14.20 16.92
C TRP A 335 22.01 15.73 16.82
N ALA A 336 23.18 16.37 16.82
CA ALA A 336 23.28 17.82 16.61
C ALA A 336 22.72 18.25 15.25
N TYR A 337 22.88 17.40 14.23
CA TYR A 337 22.28 17.64 12.92
C TYR A 337 20.75 17.56 12.99
N LEU A 338 20.18 16.55 13.64
CA LEU A 338 18.73 16.43 13.84
C LEU A 338 18.17 17.61 14.62
N GLU A 339 18.83 18.04 15.69
CA GLU A 339 18.43 19.21 16.48
C GLU A 339 18.40 20.49 15.63
N LYS A 340 19.38 20.67 14.74
CA LYS A 340 19.41 21.78 13.78
C LYS A 340 18.24 21.74 12.79
N HIS A 341 17.70 20.56 12.50
CA HIS A 341 16.53 20.35 11.65
C HIS A 341 15.21 20.29 12.42
N GLY A 342 15.21 20.74 13.68
CA GLY A 342 14.01 20.90 14.49
C GLY A 342 13.57 19.67 15.27
N TYR A 343 14.39 18.62 15.29
CA TYR A 343 14.11 17.45 16.13
C TYR A 343 14.67 17.65 17.53
N THR A 344 13.86 17.31 18.53
CA THR A 344 14.20 17.47 19.96
C THR A 344 13.76 16.25 20.76
N GLY A 345 14.18 16.11 22.00
CA GLY A 345 13.76 15.06 22.90
C GLY A 345 14.71 13.87 22.99
N SER A 346 14.16 12.66 23.03
CA SER A 346 14.94 11.45 23.30
C SER A 346 15.12 10.58 22.06
N PHE A 347 16.35 10.37 21.70
CA PHE A 347 16.74 9.42 20.66
C PHE A 347 17.37 8.18 21.30
N HIS A 348 17.32 7.06 20.61
CA HIS A 348 18.16 5.93 20.91
C HIS A 348 18.87 5.46 19.63
N ARG A 349 19.85 4.60 19.81
CA ARG A 349 20.55 3.96 18.70
C ARG A 349 19.67 2.85 18.14
N ASP A 350 19.46 2.85 16.82
CA ASP A 350 18.99 1.64 16.14
C ASP A 350 20.06 0.56 16.25
N ASP A 351 19.79 -0.46 17.05
CA ASP A 351 20.76 -1.55 17.32
C ASP A 351 21.16 -2.30 16.06
N THR A 352 20.33 -2.30 15.03
CA THR A 352 20.62 -2.99 13.77
C THR A 352 21.49 -2.17 12.81
N LYS A 353 21.36 -0.85 12.83
CA LYS A 353 21.99 0.05 11.87
C LYS A 353 22.95 1.07 12.49
N GLY A 354 22.86 1.30 13.78
CA GLY A 354 23.73 2.22 14.51
C GLY A 354 23.46 3.71 14.27
N PHE A 355 22.25 4.06 13.80
CA PHE A 355 21.82 5.44 13.56
C PHE A 355 20.79 5.89 14.60
N PRO A 356 20.60 7.20 14.81
CA PRO A 356 19.54 7.70 15.68
C PRO A 356 18.16 7.23 15.21
N ALA A 357 17.35 6.84 16.17
CA ALA A 357 15.97 6.43 15.96
C ALA A 357 15.12 6.79 17.18
N GLY A 358 13.81 6.82 17.02
CA GLY A 358 12.86 7.11 18.09
C GLY A 358 11.43 7.00 17.61
N SER A 359 10.51 7.27 18.49
CA SER A 359 9.11 7.50 18.15
C SER A 359 8.84 8.99 18.10
N THR A 360 7.94 9.41 17.22
CA THR A 360 7.49 10.80 17.09
C THR A 360 6.05 10.84 16.61
N TYR A 361 5.53 12.03 16.36
CA TYR A 361 4.18 12.19 15.84
C TYR A 361 4.06 13.43 14.96
N SER A 362 3.04 13.42 14.12
CA SER A 362 2.62 14.56 13.32
C SER A 362 1.20 14.98 13.72
N VAL A 363 0.86 16.25 13.48
CA VAL A 363 -0.41 16.86 13.88
C VAL A 363 -1.10 17.46 12.67
N SER A 364 -2.38 17.17 12.52
CA SER A 364 -3.29 17.85 11.58
C SER A 364 -4.39 18.59 12.36
N ALA A 365 -4.84 19.71 11.78
CA ALA A 365 -5.93 20.50 12.37
C ALA A 365 -7.32 19.85 12.13
N ASP A 366 -7.47 19.12 11.04
CA ASP A 366 -8.75 18.58 10.55
C ASP A 366 -8.70 17.07 10.21
N GLY A 367 -7.55 16.44 10.41
CA GLY A 367 -7.32 15.04 10.04
C GLY A 367 -7.29 14.76 8.53
N ILE A 368 -7.36 15.78 7.69
CA ILE A 368 -7.39 15.67 6.21
C ILE A 368 -6.19 16.37 5.59
N SER A 369 -5.92 17.59 6.06
CA SER A 369 -4.75 18.37 5.62
C SER A 369 -3.46 17.64 5.95
N GLN A 370 -2.41 17.92 5.18
CA GLN A 370 -1.09 17.38 5.44
C GLN A 370 -0.70 17.55 6.92
N PHE A 371 -0.30 16.47 7.52
CA PHE A 371 0.12 16.44 8.90
C PHE A 371 1.49 17.13 9.05
N LYS A 372 1.57 18.05 9.98
CA LYS A 372 2.82 18.75 10.30
C LYS A 372 3.63 17.90 11.28
N LYS A 373 4.84 17.52 10.90
CA LYS A 373 5.80 16.85 11.77
C LYS A 373 6.14 17.75 12.95
N THR A 374 6.05 17.23 14.17
CA THR A 374 6.38 17.99 15.38
C THR A 374 7.87 18.06 15.65
N GLY A 375 8.64 17.08 15.20
CA GLY A 375 10.03 16.90 15.52
C GLY A 375 10.30 16.50 16.99
N ILE A 376 9.26 16.30 17.80
CA ILE A 376 9.42 15.88 19.19
C ILE A 376 9.61 14.38 19.21
N MET A 377 10.82 13.97 19.62
CA MET A 377 11.21 12.57 19.71
C MET A 377 11.04 12.06 21.13
N PHE A 378 10.51 10.88 21.26
CA PHE A 378 10.40 10.20 22.56
C PHE A 378 10.83 8.73 22.43
N HIS A 379 11.29 8.19 23.53
CA HIS A 379 11.60 6.80 23.67
C HIS A 379 10.39 6.03 24.19
N PRO A 380 10.09 4.81 23.75
CA PRO A 380 10.89 3.95 22.88
C PRO A 380 10.64 4.23 21.39
N CYS A 381 11.44 3.60 20.58
CA CYS A 381 11.33 3.60 19.16
C CYS A 381 10.52 2.42 18.64
N GLU A 382 10.05 2.62 17.44
CA GLU A 382 9.49 1.69 16.48
C GLU A 382 8.05 1.26 16.73
N ASN A 383 7.24 1.56 15.74
CA ASN A 383 5.83 1.19 15.64
C ASN A 383 5.02 1.54 16.93
N PRO A 384 5.06 2.82 17.38
CA PRO A 384 4.41 3.23 18.61
C PRO A 384 2.88 3.15 18.50
N GLY A 385 2.29 2.14 19.09
CA GLY A 385 0.83 1.97 19.19
C GLY A 385 0.25 2.88 20.28
N ILE A 386 0.00 4.16 19.99
CA ILE A 386 -0.51 5.13 20.96
C ILE A 386 -2.04 5.07 21.00
N TYR A 387 -2.58 5.12 22.21
CA TYR A 387 -4.02 5.23 22.46
C TYR A 387 -4.29 5.99 23.77
N ILE A 388 -5.50 6.48 23.91
CA ILE A 388 -5.98 7.10 25.15
C ILE A 388 -6.86 6.08 25.86
N ASP A 389 -6.54 5.76 27.10
CA ASP A 389 -7.35 4.81 27.87
C ASP A 389 -8.62 5.47 28.46
N SER A 390 -9.45 4.70 29.17
CA SER A 390 -10.70 5.18 29.75
C SER A 390 -10.51 6.19 30.86
N GLU A 391 -9.31 6.33 31.42
CA GLU A 391 -8.97 7.31 32.45
C GLU A 391 -8.39 8.59 31.86
N GLY A 392 -8.29 8.65 30.49
CA GLY A 392 -7.69 9.77 29.78
C GLY A 392 -6.16 9.76 29.77
N LYS A 393 -5.52 8.68 30.20
CA LYS A 393 -4.07 8.51 30.18
C LYS A 393 -3.58 8.17 28.77
N ILE A 394 -2.46 8.75 28.41
CA ILE A 394 -1.79 8.43 27.14
C ILE A 394 -0.98 7.16 27.33
N LYS A 395 -1.31 6.13 26.58
CA LYS A 395 -0.62 4.85 26.57
C LYS A 395 0.09 4.63 25.25
N MET A 396 1.18 3.87 25.29
CA MET A 396 1.89 3.43 24.11
C MET A 396 2.28 1.96 24.25
N LEU A 397 1.96 1.19 23.23
CA LEU A 397 2.41 -0.18 23.08
C LEU A 397 3.62 -0.19 22.16
N SER A 398 4.71 -0.79 22.60
CA SER A 398 5.89 -1.02 21.77
C SER A 398 6.26 -2.49 21.86
N SER A 399 6.31 -3.16 20.72
CA SER A 399 6.58 -4.61 20.64
C SER A 399 7.98 -4.93 20.12
N TYR A 400 8.74 -3.93 19.72
CA TYR A 400 10.05 -4.09 19.11
C TYR A 400 11.17 -3.51 19.99
N ALA A 401 11.95 -2.54 19.55
CA ALA A 401 13.22 -2.14 20.17
C ALA A 401 13.19 -1.86 21.69
N ALA A 402 12.15 -1.19 22.19
CA ALA A 402 11.95 -0.99 23.64
C ALA A 402 10.59 -1.52 24.04
N LYS A 403 10.48 -2.84 24.03
CA LYS A 403 9.26 -3.57 24.31
C LYS A 403 8.62 -3.15 25.64
N GLY A 404 7.31 -3.05 25.63
CA GLY A 404 6.52 -2.78 26.83
C GLY A 404 5.30 -1.92 26.59
N THR A 405 4.50 -1.79 27.64
CA THR A 405 3.44 -0.79 27.75
C THR A 405 3.99 0.42 28.49
N TRP A 406 3.87 1.56 27.87
CA TRP A 406 4.34 2.82 28.37
C TRP A 406 3.16 3.77 28.66
N GLU A 407 3.35 4.69 29.58
CA GLU A 407 2.35 5.67 29.99
C GLU A 407 2.97 7.06 30.10
N SER A 408 2.23 8.09 29.76
CA SER A 408 2.60 9.47 30.00
C SER A 408 1.38 10.36 30.25
N GLU A 409 1.59 11.49 30.93
CA GLU A 409 0.62 12.58 31.06
C GLU A 409 0.67 13.55 29.85
N SER A 410 1.73 13.50 29.05
CA SER A 410 1.90 14.33 27.86
C SER A 410 2.46 13.52 26.73
N ILE A 411 1.96 13.77 25.50
CA ILE A 411 2.50 13.15 24.31
C ILE A 411 3.97 13.54 24.07
N ASP A 412 4.39 14.71 24.50
CA ASP A 412 5.70 15.28 24.22
C ASP A 412 6.85 14.66 25.05
N GLY A 413 6.52 13.85 26.03
CA GLY A 413 7.55 13.22 26.87
C GLY A 413 7.03 12.70 28.20
N GLY A 414 7.96 12.42 29.13
CA GLY A 414 7.59 11.88 30.44
C GLY A 414 7.17 10.39 30.41
N TRP A 415 7.44 9.71 29.35
CA TRP A 415 7.10 8.30 29.16
C TRP A 415 7.78 7.41 30.17
N ARG A 416 7.00 6.57 30.85
CA ARG A 416 7.49 5.56 31.79
C ARG A 416 6.96 4.18 31.43
N CYS A 417 7.81 3.18 31.44
CA CYS A 417 7.38 1.80 31.24
C CYS A 417 6.63 1.31 32.46
N ILE A 418 5.38 0.88 32.28
CA ILE A 418 4.51 0.35 33.33
C ILE A 418 4.36 -1.16 33.28
N ASP A 419 4.61 -1.79 32.12
CA ASP A 419 4.65 -3.23 31.94
C ASP A 419 5.68 -3.57 30.85
N PRO A 420 6.88 -4.06 31.24
CA PRO A 420 7.94 -4.41 30.27
C PRO A 420 7.68 -5.75 29.58
N GLU A 421 6.71 -6.53 30.03
CA GLU A 421 6.42 -7.86 29.50
C GLU A 421 5.31 -7.85 28.43
N PHE A 422 4.49 -6.80 28.36
CA PHE A 422 3.38 -6.69 27.42
C PHE A 422 3.56 -5.50 26.46
N PRO A 423 3.34 -5.68 25.15
CA PRO A 423 3.00 -6.92 24.45
C PRO A 423 4.18 -7.90 24.36
N PRO A 424 3.91 -9.22 24.42
CA PRO A 424 4.99 -10.21 24.41
C PRO A 424 5.69 -10.39 23.06
N GLY A 425 5.17 -9.80 22.04
CA GLY A 425 5.60 -9.83 20.65
C GLY A 425 4.45 -9.37 19.76
N GLY A 426 4.60 -9.49 18.44
CA GLY A 426 3.57 -9.05 17.52
C GLY A 426 3.76 -7.59 17.16
N ASP A 427 4.59 -7.35 16.20
CA ASP A 427 4.90 -6.06 15.61
C ASP A 427 3.63 -5.25 15.26
N CYS A 428 3.71 -3.92 15.21
CA CYS A 428 2.61 -3.03 14.80
C CYS A 428 1.31 -3.25 15.60
N THR A 429 1.39 -3.11 16.91
CA THR A 429 0.26 -3.36 17.81
C THR A 429 -0.78 -2.24 17.76
N PHE A 430 -2.05 -2.62 17.81
CA PHE A 430 -3.19 -1.72 17.80
C PHE A 430 -4.15 -2.07 18.94
N TYR A 431 -4.53 -1.05 19.75
CA TYR A 431 -5.48 -1.21 20.85
C TYR A 431 -6.88 -0.80 20.42
N PHE A 432 -7.89 -1.54 20.88
CA PHE A 432 -9.29 -1.14 20.81
C PHE A 432 -10.08 -1.69 22.00
N ARG A 433 -11.14 -0.98 22.35
CA ARG A 433 -12.10 -1.45 23.36
C ARG A 433 -13.40 -1.80 22.68
N TRP A 434 -13.98 -2.94 23.04
CA TRP A 434 -15.29 -3.34 22.57
C TRP A 434 -16.10 -4.05 23.66
N GLY A 435 -17.27 -3.48 23.99
CA GLY A 435 -18.12 -4.00 25.06
C GLY A 435 -17.35 -4.11 26.38
N ASN A 436 -17.34 -5.29 26.95
CA ASN A 436 -16.70 -5.56 28.24
C ASN A 436 -15.23 -6.00 28.14
N PHE A 437 -14.57 -5.79 27.00
CA PHE A 437 -13.20 -6.24 26.77
C PHE A 437 -12.32 -5.13 26.21
N ASP A 438 -11.10 -5.07 26.72
CA ASP A 438 -9.97 -4.42 26.09
C ASP A 438 -9.25 -5.44 25.21
N TYR A 439 -8.91 -5.05 23.97
CA TYR A 439 -8.19 -5.87 23.03
C TYR A 439 -6.91 -5.20 22.58
N VAL A 440 -5.90 -6.01 22.32
CA VAL A 440 -4.69 -5.60 21.60
C VAL A 440 -4.47 -6.58 20.46
N ILE A 441 -4.38 -6.05 19.23
CA ILE A 441 -4.09 -6.83 18.04
C ILE A 441 -2.64 -6.60 17.63
N GLY A 442 -1.90 -7.67 17.35
CA GLY A 442 -0.55 -7.59 16.82
C GLY A 442 -0.54 -7.69 15.29
N GLY A 443 0.55 -7.26 14.67
CA GLY A 443 0.65 -7.07 13.22
C GLY A 443 0.40 -8.30 12.35
N PHE A 444 0.43 -9.50 12.92
CA PHE A 444 0.33 -10.70 12.11
C PHE A 444 -0.82 -11.62 12.52
N LYS A 445 -0.87 -12.10 13.73
CA LYS A 445 -1.86 -13.10 14.15
C LYS A 445 -2.19 -13.07 15.63
N ASN A 446 -1.62 -12.16 16.36
CA ASN A 446 -1.78 -12.11 17.80
C ASN A 446 -2.99 -11.25 18.15
N LEU A 447 -3.83 -11.76 19.01
CA LEU A 447 -4.90 -11.03 19.65
C LEU A 447 -4.88 -11.34 21.14
N TRP A 448 -4.81 -10.31 21.95
CA TRP A 448 -4.88 -10.40 23.39
C TRP A 448 -6.13 -9.67 23.87
N SER A 449 -6.73 -10.19 24.93
CA SER A 449 -7.88 -9.55 25.57
C SER A 449 -7.79 -9.59 27.09
N ARG A 450 -8.48 -8.66 27.74
CA ARG A 450 -8.76 -8.69 29.17
C ARG A 450 -10.14 -8.08 29.43
N PRO A 451 -10.82 -8.45 30.52
CA PRO A 451 -12.05 -7.76 30.95
C PRO A 451 -11.79 -6.29 31.32
N VAL A 452 -12.72 -5.43 30.96
CA VAL A 452 -12.62 -3.98 31.28
C VAL A 452 -12.74 -3.71 32.77
N ASP A 453 -13.53 -4.49 33.48
CA ASP A 453 -13.71 -4.41 34.94
C ASP A 453 -12.51 -4.97 35.74
N GLU A 454 -11.54 -5.55 35.07
CA GLU A 454 -10.27 -6.03 35.62
C GLU A 454 -9.06 -5.30 34.99
N PRO A 455 -8.95 -3.97 35.09
CA PRO A 455 -7.97 -3.19 34.32
C PRO A 455 -6.49 -3.50 34.68
N HIS A 456 -6.27 -4.16 35.82
CA HIS A 456 -4.94 -4.59 36.28
C HIS A 456 -4.66 -6.07 36.01
N SER A 457 -5.63 -6.81 35.44
CA SER A 457 -5.40 -8.19 35.03
C SER A 457 -4.46 -8.24 33.81
N LYS A 458 -3.75 -9.35 33.67
CA LYS A 458 -2.91 -9.56 32.49
C LYS A 458 -3.77 -9.82 31.27
N TYR A 459 -3.32 -9.30 30.15
CA TYR A 459 -3.90 -9.70 28.85
C TYR A 459 -3.67 -11.18 28.58
N THR A 460 -4.68 -11.85 28.08
CA THR A 460 -4.66 -13.26 27.71
C THR A 460 -4.58 -13.39 26.19
N ASP A 461 -3.67 -14.21 25.72
CA ASP A 461 -3.58 -14.55 24.29
C ASP A 461 -4.78 -15.41 23.89
N VAL A 462 -5.71 -14.84 23.14
CA VAL A 462 -6.93 -15.52 22.69
C VAL A 462 -6.64 -16.64 21.71
N VAL A 463 -5.53 -16.56 20.97
CA VAL A 463 -5.11 -17.59 20.02
C VAL A 463 -4.67 -18.86 20.75
N GLN A 464 -3.93 -18.72 21.88
CA GLN A 464 -3.52 -19.85 22.71
C GLN A 464 -4.71 -20.59 23.35
N GLN A 465 -5.83 -19.90 23.54
CA GLN A 465 -7.08 -20.47 24.03
C GLN A 465 -7.90 -21.16 22.94
N GLY A 466 -7.40 -21.29 21.73
CA GLY A 466 -8.13 -21.83 20.60
C GLY A 466 -9.15 -20.85 19.99
N LEU A 467 -9.03 -19.56 20.30
CA LEU A 467 -9.93 -18.50 19.84
C LEU A 467 -9.31 -17.73 18.66
N ASP A 468 -8.70 -18.45 17.73
CA ASP A 468 -8.03 -17.84 16.60
C ASP A 468 -8.98 -16.94 15.80
N PHE A 469 -8.55 -15.71 15.54
CA PHE A 469 -9.30 -14.77 14.72
C PHE A 469 -8.62 -14.46 13.39
N TYR A 470 -7.42 -14.97 13.17
CA TYR A 470 -6.66 -14.71 11.95
C TYR A 470 -7.45 -15.10 10.70
N ASN A 471 -7.52 -14.20 9.75
CA ASN A 471 -8.29 -14.38 8.52
C ASN A 471 -7.46 -14.22 7.24
N GLY A 472 -6.14 -14.10 7.34
CA GLY A 472 -5.24 -13.90 6.21
C GLY A 472 -4.72 -12.48 6.06
N LEU A 473 -5.21 -11.52 6.83
CA LEU A 473 -4.76 -10.13 6.78
C LEU A 473 -3.44 -9.93 7.53
N ASN A 474 -2.63 -9.03 7.00
CA ASN A 474 -1.42 -8.56 7.64
C ASN A 474 -1.64 -7.17 8.22
N VAL A 475 -1.00 -6.91 9.35
CA VAL A 475 -1.00 -5.64 10.08
C VAL A 475 -2.39 -5.01 10.14
N PRO A 476 -3.37 -5.72 10.72
CA PRO A 476 -4.72 -5.23 10.79
C PRO A 476 -4.87 -4.14 11.87
N ALA A 477 -5.60 -3.09 11.53
CA ALA A 477 -6.09 -2.08 12.46
C ALA A 477 -7.60 -2.21 12.65
N VAL A 478 -8.09 -1.85 13.84
CA VAL A 478 -9.49 -2.00 14.22
C VAL A 478 -10.05 -0.67 14.68
N THR A 479 -11.17 -0.24 14.12
CA THR A 479 -11.79 1.04 14.48
C THR A 479 -13.29 0.88 14.63
N GLU A 480 -13.84 1.41 15.73
CA GLU A 480 -15.27 1.64 15.91
C GLU A 480 -15.74 2.79 15.03
N ILE A 481 -16.87 2.61 14.34
CA ILE A 481 -17.49 3.64 13.49
C ILE A 481 -18.80 4.15 14.11
N PHE A 482 -19.39 5.16 13.50
CA PHE A 482 -20.51 5.98 14.04
C PHE A 482 -21.74 5.20 14.53
N ASP A 483 -21.96 3.97 14.07
CA ASP A 483 -23.11 3.14 14.42
C ASP A 483 -22.77 1.99 15.39
N GLY A 484 -21.59 2.05 16.00
CA GLY A 484 -21.10 1.03 16.95
C GLY A 484 -20.59 -0.24 16.30
N ARG A 485 -20.49 -0.28 14.95
CA ARG A 485 -19.79 -1.35 14.25
C ARG A 485 -18.28 -1.18 14.34
N PHE A 486 -17.57 -2.28 14.32
CA PHE A 486 -16.11 -2.31 14.31
C PHE A 486 -15.63 -2.83 12.95
N LEU A 487 -14.69 -2.12 12.36
CA LEU A 487 -14.06 -2.49 11.11
C LEU A 487 -12.61 -2.88 11.32
N MET A 488 -12.21 -3.97 10.71
CA MET A 488 -10.83 -4.42 10.64
C MET A 488 -10.30 -4.20 9.23
N ALA A 489 -9.30 -3.35 9.08
CA ALA A 489 -8.63 -3.10 7.83
C ALA A 489 -7.20 -3.63 7.87
N GLY A 490 -6.73 -4.17 6.78
CA GLY A 490 -5.37 -4.69 6.62
C GLY A 490 -5.05 -4.94 5.16
N TRP A 491 -3.98 -5.64 4.89
CA TRP A 491 -3.59 -5.98 3.52
C TRP A 491 -3.29 -7.47 3.37
N ILE A 492 -3.41 -7.95 2.14
CA ILE A 492 -3.02 -9.32 1.80
C ILE A 492 -1.75 -9.32 0.95
N GLY A 493 -0.73 -10.08 1.36
CA GLY A 493 0.51 -10.18 0.61
C GLY A 493 0.33 -10.79 -0.76
N ILE A 494 0.64 -10.04 -1.82
CA ILE A 494 0.61 -10.53 -3.19
C ILE A 494 1.96 -11.14 -3.57
N LEU A 495 3.04 -10.44 -3.34
CA LEU A 495 4.37 -10.86 -3.73
C LEU A 495 5.32 -10.96 -2.55
N ARG A 496 5.31 -9.95 -1.70
CA ARG A 496 6.11 -9.82 -0.49
C ARG A 496 5.37 -8.95 0.52
N TRP A 497 6.02 -7.92 1.05
CA TRP A 497 5.41 -6.94 1.93
C TRP A 497 4.47 -6.01 1.13
N GLY A 498 3.31 -5.72 1.69
CA GLY A 498 2.26 -4.92 1.07
C GLY A 498 1.38 -5.70 0.09
N GLY A 499 0.23 -5.15 -0.21
CA GLY A 499 -0.75 -5.73 -1.12
C GLY A 499 -2.03 -4.91 -1.21
N PRO A 500 -3.13 -5.49 -1.71
CA PRO A 500 -4.43 -4.83 -1.74
C PRO A 500 -4.99 -4.56 -0.35
N LEU A 501 -5.68 -3.43 -0.21
CA LEU A 501 -6.46 -3.09 0.98
C LEU A 501 -7.68 -4.01 1.09
N ILE A 502 -7.89 -4.54 2.28
CA ILE A 502 -9.03 -5.37 2.64
C ILE A 502 -9.68 -4.79 3.89
N ILE A 503 -10.99 -4.66 3.87
CA ILE A 503 -11.76 -4.21 5.03
C ILE A 503 -12.87 -5.24 5.30
N HIS A 504 -12.91 -5.76 6.53
CA HIS A 504 -13.98 -6.63 7.00
C HIS A 504 -14.67 -6.00 8.22
N GLU A 505 -15.96 -6.24 8.37
CA GLU A 505 -16.70 -5.90 9.57
C GLU A 505 -16.46 -6.98 10.63
N MET A 506 -16.27 -6.57 11.87
CA MET A 506 -16.04 -7.48 12.99
C MET A 506 -17.34 -7.82 13.72
N ILE A 507 -17.32 -8.96 14.39
CA ILE A 507 -18.40 -9.45 15.23
C ILE A 507 -17.80 -9.81 16.59
N GLN A 508 -18.42 -9.34 17.67
CA GLN A 508 -18.09 -9.80 19.02
C GLN A 508 -19.13 -10.82 19.49
N PHE A 509 -18.68 -11.95 20.00
CA PHE A 509 -19.52 -12.93 20.66
C PHE A 509 -19.62 -12.63 22.17
N PRO A 510 -20.67 -13.14 22.87
CA PRO A 510 -20.88 -12.82 24.30
C PRO A 510 -19.73 -13.20 25.22
N ASP A 511 -18.89 -14.14 24.83
CA ASP A 511 -17.71 -14.59 25.57
C ASP A 511 -16.43 -13.84 25.22
N GLY A 512 -16.55 -12.76 24.46
CA GLY A 512 -15.41 -11.92 24.05
C GLY A 512 -14.64 -12.43 22.82
N ARG A 513 -15.02 -13.59 22.26
CA ARG A 513 -14.46 -14.02 20.97
C ARG A 513 -14.80 -13.03 19.87
N ILE A 514 -13.91 -12.95 18.88
CA ILE A 514 -14.08 -12.09 17.73
C ILE A 514 -14.30 -12.95 16.48
N GLY A 515 -15.28 -12.57 15.69
CA GLY A 515 -15.52 -13.03 14.34
C GLY A 515 -15.38 -11.91 13.32
N THR A 516 -15.53 -12.26 12.06
CA THR A 516 -15.50 -11.31 10.93
C THR A 516 -16.54 -11.68 9.89
N LYS A 517 -17.05 -10.68 9.19
CA LYS A 517 -17.94 -10.82 8.03
C LYS A 517 -17.59 -9.77 6.98
N TRP A 518 -18.13 -9.93 5.78
CA TRP A 518 -17.99 -8.86 4.78
C TRP A 518 -18.78 -7.62 5.20
N MET A 519 -18.22 -6.47 4.90
CA MET A 519 -18.92 -5.20 4.99
C MET A 519 -19.74 -4.99 3.70
N GLU A 520 -21.06 -4.97 3.82
CA GLU A 520 -21.95 -4.99 2.65
C GLU A 520 -21.78 -3.74 1.75
N GLU A 521 -21.47 -2.58 2.36
CA GLU A 521 -21.34 -1.30 1.64
C GLU A 521 -20.19 -1.29 0.63
N ILE A 522 -19.15 -2.11 0.86
CA ILE A 522 -17.95 -2.20 0.01
C ILE A 522 -17.79 -3.57 -0.65
N THR A 523 -18.71 -4.50 -0.38
CA THR A 523 -18.70 -5.78 -1.06
C THR A 523 -18.93 -5.56 -2.56
N PRO A 524 -18.08 -6.09 -3.46
CA PRO A 524 -18.20 -5.85 -4.89
C PRO A 524 -19.58 -6.23 -5.42
N GLU A 525 -20.13 -5.35 -6.25
CA GLU A 525 -21.41 -5.59 -6.90
C GLU A 525 -21.36 -6.77 -7.87
N THR A 526 -22.45 -7.49 -7.99
CA THR A 526 -22.58 -8.64 -8.90
C THR A 526 -23.66 -8.43 -9.95
N LYS A 527 -23.45 -9.02 -11.12
CA LYS A 527 -24.50 -9.22 -12.11
C LYS A 527 -25.49 -10.28 -11.61
N SER A 528 -26.60 -10.43 -12.31
CA SER A 528 -27.63 -11.42 -11.95
C SER A 528 -27.03 -12.82 -11.76
N PRO A 529 -27.29 -13.50 -10.62
CA PRO A 529 -26.74 -14.80 -10.33
C PRO A 529 -27.34 -15.89 -11.21
N LYS A 530 -26.51 -16.86 -11.57
CA LYS A 530 -26.90 -18.09 -12.28
C LYS A 530 -26.82 -19.27 -11.32
N ILE A 531 -27.86 -20.11 -11.32
CA ILE A 531 -27.85 -21.38 -10.57
C ILE A 531 -26.94 -22.36 -11.30
N LEU A 532 -25.87 -22.81 -10.62
CA LEU A 532 -25.01 -23.92 -11.08
C LEU A 532 -25.62 -25.30 -10.72
N SER A 533 -26.11 -25.43 -9.49
CA SER A 533 -26.76 -26.64 -9.02
C SER A 533 -27.74 -26.36 -7.89
N LYS A 534 -28.82 -27.10 -7.84
CA LYS A 534 -29.75 -27.10 -6.69
C LYS A 534 -29.22 -27.90 -5.52
N LYS A 535 -28.47 -28.98 -5.83
CA LYS A 535 -27.94 -29.93 -4.85
C LYS A 535 -26.66 -30.57 -5.38
N ILE A 536 -25.64 -30.64 -4.53
CA ILE A 536 -24.42 -31.44 -4.75
C ILE A 536 -24.24 -32.35 -3.56
N SER A 537 -24.16 -33.65 -3.81
CA SER A 537 -23.92 -34.71 -2.82
C SER A 537 -22.79 -35.66 -3.22
N GLU A 538 -22.16 -35.39 -4.35
CA GLU A 538 -21.00 -36.10 -4.88
C GLU A 538 -20.04 -35.14 -5.57
N THR A 539 -18.83 -35.59 -5.83
CA THR A 539 -17.81 -34.76 -6.50
C THR A 539 -18.32 -34.31 -7.87
N THR A 540 -18.37 -32.98 -8.05
CA THR A 540 -18.96 -32.36 -9.24
C THR A 540 -18.08 -31.17 -9.70
N THR A 541 -17.87 -31.06 -11.01
CA THR A 541 -17.07 -30.00 -11.63
C THR A 541 -17.94 -29.05 -12.46
N PHE A 542 -17.68 -27.75 -12.34
CA PHE A 542 -18.34 -26.71 -13.12
C PHE A 542 -17.28 -25.83 -13.85
N PRO A 543 -17.49 -25.56 -15.14
CA PRO A 543 -16.65 -24.60 -15.85
C PRO A 543 -16.98 -23.16 -15.40
N VAL A 544 -15.97 -22.31 -15.33
CA VAL A 544 -16.09 -20.90 -15.04
C VAL A 544 -15.63 -20.07 -16.24
N LYS A 545 -16.43 -19.08 -16.61
CA LYS A 545 -16.13 -18.21 -17.77
C LYS A 545 -15.50 -16.87 -17.39
N ASN A 546 -15.83 -16.37 -16.22
CA ASN A 546 -15.43 -15.04 -15.75
C ASN A 546 -14.24 -15.16 -14.82
N GLU A 547 -13.29 -14.26 -14.91
CA GLU A 547 -12.12 -14.23 -14.03
C GLU A 547 -12.48 -13.75 -12.61
N SER A 548 -13.51 -12.91 -12.50
CA SER A 548 -13.97 -12.39 -11.22
C SER A 548 -15.45 -12.72 -11.03
N PHE A 549 -15.77 -13.37 -9.91
CA PHE A 549 -17.13 -13.80 -9.62
C PHE A 549 -17.36 -14.00 -8.12
N MET A 550 -18.62 -13.95 -7.73
CA MET A 550 -19.09 -14.38 -6.40
C MET A 550 -19.77 -15.73 -6.53
N LEU A 551 -19.47 -16.62 -5.59
CA LEU A 551 -20.09 -17.92 -5.41
C LEU A 551 -20.85 -17.93 -4.08
N THR A 552 -22.09 -18.40 -4.07
CA THR A 552 -22.91 -18.51 -2.86
C THR A 552 -23.57 -19.87 -2.80
N PHE A 553 -23.54 -20.53 -1.65
CA PHE A 553 -24.20 -21.81 -1.45
C PHE A 553 -24.51 -22.08 0.03
N ARG A 554 -25.44 -23.00 0.27
CA ARG A 554 -25.75 -23.49 1.60
C ARG A 554 -25.07 -24.84 1.83
N VAL A 555 -24.60 -25.04 3.03
CA VAL A 555 -23.98 -26.28 3.49
C VAL A 555 -24.87 -26.90 4.54
N ARG A 556 -25.20 -28.18 4.35
CA ARG A 556 -25.94 -28.99 5.31
C ARG A 556 -25.07 -30.16 5.76
N PRO A 557 -24.54 -30.13 6.98
CA PRO A 557 -23.92 -31.33 7.55
C PRO A 557 -24.93 -32.46 7.71
N THR A 558 -24.73 -33.56 7.01
CA THR A 558 -25.59 -34.76 7.10
C THR A 558 -24.95 -35.82 7.98
N ASN A 559 -23.67 -35.69 8.25
CA ASN A 559 -22.87 -36.51 9.14
C ASN A 559 -21.96 -35.64 9.98
N LYS A 560 -21.71 -36.00 11.23
CA LYS A 560 -20.79 -35.27 12.13
C LYS A 560 -19.35 -35.27 11.63
N GLU A 561 -18.91 -36.32 10.96
CA GLU A 561 -17.57 -36.46 10.39
C GLU A 561 -17.47 -35.89 8.95
N GLY A 562 -18.51 -35.21 8.52
CA GLY A 562 -18.61 -34.70 7.16
C GLY A 562 -17.57 -33.62 6.85
N LYS A 563 -17.15 -33.54 5.59
CA LYS A 563 -16.29 -32.53 5.07
C LYS A 563 -16.63 -32.15 3.64
N PHE A 564 -16.32 -30.92 3.25
CA PHE A 564 -16.40 -30.52 1.86
C PHE A 564 -15.28 -29.58 1.49
N GLY A 565 -15.01 -29.48 0.19
CA GLY A 565 -14.03 -28.55 -0.34
C GLY A 565 -14.44 -28.00 -1.71
N VAL A 566 -13.97 -26.80 -2.00
CA VAL A 566 -14.04 -26.20 -3.32
C VAL A 566 -12.62 -26.07 -3.83
N VAL A 567 -12.30 -26.79 -4.90
CA VAL A 567 -11.00 -26.70 -5.57
C VAL A 567 -11.12 -25.74 -6.75
N PHE A 568 -10.27 -24.73 -6.74
CA PHE A 568 -10.14 -23.74 -7.79
C PHE A 568 -9.05 -24.22 -8.75
N LEU A 569 -9.43 -24.46 -10.00
CA LEU A 569 -8.56 -25.10 -10.99
C LEU A 569 -8.28 -24.15 -12.15
N ASN A 570 -7.01 -24.11 -12.55
CA ASN A 570 -6.58 -23.57 -13.83
C ASN A 570 -7.06 -24.43 -15.01
N GLU A 571 -6.80 -23.98 -16.21
CA GLU A 571 -7.04 -24.75 -17.43
C GLU A 571 -6.17 -26.01 -17.51
N ASP A 572 -4.94 -25.95 -17.01
CA ASP A 572 -3.95 -27.02 -16.92
C ASP A 572 -4.18 -28.00 -15.76
N GLY A 573 -5.29 -27.91 -15.07
CA GLY A 573 -5.71 -28.85 -14.03
C GLY A 573 -5.13 -28.55 -12.65
N GLU A 574 -4.40 -29.49 -12.05
CA GLU A 574 -3.97 -29.40 -10.65
C GLU A 574 -2.80 -28.42 -10.43
N GLN A 575 -2.02 -28.10 -11.46
CA GLN A 575 -0.91 -27.19 -11.32
C GLN A 575 -1.40 -25.81 -10.88
N ASN A 576 -0.82 -25.26 -9.79
CA ASN A 576 -1.22 -24.01 -9.17
C ASN A 576 -2.66 -23.96 -8.63
N SER A 577 -3.35 -25.09 -8.51
CA SER A 577 -4.67 -25.15 -7.93
C SER A 577 -4.67 -24.83 -6.45
N CYS A 578 -5.82 -24.37 -5.95
CA CYS A 578 -6.06 -24.09 -4.54
C CYS A 578 -7.35 -24.79 -4.09
N GLU A 579 -7.30 -25.40 -2.93
CA GLU A 579 -8.49 -25.91 -2.26
C GLU A 579 -8.78 -25.06 -1.03
N TRP A 580 -10.02 -24.59 -0.94
CA TRP A 580 -10.60 -24.18 0.32
C TRP A 580 -11.53 -25.28 0.79
N GLN A 581 -11.34 -25.76 2.01
CA GLN A 581 -12.16 -26.83 2.58
C GLN A 581 -12.59 -26.51 4.00
N ILE A 582 -13.69 -27.11 4.42
CA ILE A 582 -14.23 -27.02 5.77
C ILE A 582 -14.51 -28.39 6.32
N ARG A 583 -14.28 -28.58 7.60
CA ARG A 583 -14.53 -29.79 8.41
C ARG A 583 -15.36 -29.37 9.61
N PRO A 584 -16.71 -29.49 9.53
CA PRO A 584 -17.59 -29.03 10.60
C PRO A 584 -17.43 -29.78 11.93
N ASP A 585 -17.08 -31.03 11.91
CA ASP A 585 -16.79 -31.83 13.11
C ASP A 585 -15.56 -31.35 13.88
N ASP A 586 -14.55 -30.90 13.14
CA ASP A 586 -13.33 -30.31 13.66
C ASP A 586 -13.46 -28.81 13.93
N LEU A 587 -14.57 -28.17 13.57
CA LEU A 587 -14.79 -26.74 13.57
C LEU A 587 -13.66 -25.99 12.84
N LEU A 588 -13.19 -26.53 11.70
CA LEU A 588 -11.99 -26.09 11.00
C LEU A 588 -12.31 -25.71 9.56
N ALA A 589 -11.72 -24.61 9.10
CA ALA A 589 -11.61 -24.28 7.68
C ALA A 589 -10.15 -24.03 7.31
N GLN A 590 -9.78 -24.34 6.07
CA GLN A 590 -8.41 -24.15 5.61
C GLN A 590 -8.30 -23.83 4.13
N PHE A 591 -7.22 -23.13 3.79
CA PHE A 591 -6.67 -23.09 2.44
C PHE A 591 -5.51 -24.08 2.33
N ALA A 592 -5.48 -24.84 1.25
CA ALA A 592 -4.46 -25.84 0.98
C ALA A 592 -4.16 -25.92 -0.53
N ASN A 593 -3.15 -26.69 -0.91
CA ASN A 593 -2.95 -27.06 -2.31
C ASN A 593 -4.11 -27.94 -2.77
N GLY A 594 -4.63 -27.68 -3.97
CA GLY A 594 -5.72 -28.45 -4.52
C GLY A 594 -5.28 -29.83 -5.02
N SER A 595 -6.21 -30.78 -4.99
CA SER A 595 -6.06 -32.10 -5.62
C SER A 595 -7.37 -32.49 -6.29
N LEU A 596 -7.32 -33.23 -7.40
CA LEU A 596 -8.49 -33.74 -8.08
C LEU A 596 -9.00 -35.03 -7.44
N THR A 597 -8.19 -35.75 -6.71
CA THR A 597 -8.46 -37.13 -6.28
C THR A 597 -8.86 -37.26 -4.80
N SER A 598 -8.42 -36.37 -3.94
CA SER A 598 -8.66 -36.47 -2.49
C SER A 598 -8.74 -35.09 -1.83
N PHE A 599 -9.36 -35.05 -0.65
CA PHE A 599 -9.26 -33.88 0.23
C PHE A 599 -7.81 -33.68 0.67
N SER A 600 -7.38 -32.40 0.75
CA SER A 600 -6.12 -32.07 1.38
C SER A 600 -6.14 -32.47 2.85
N GLU A 601 -4.99 -32.88 3.38
CA GLU A 601 -4.87 -33.20 4.80
C GLU A 601 -5.22 -32.00 5.68
N SER A 602 -5.72 -32.28 6.89
CA SER A 602 -6.02 -31.24 7.86
C SER A 602 -4.73 -30.58 8.36
N GLN A 603 -4.71 -29.27 8.32
CA GLN A 603 -3.54 -28.46 8.71
C GLN A 603 -3.78 -27.72 10.04
N LYS A 604 -4.42 -28.41 11.02
CA LYS A 604 -4.76 -27.84 12.34
C LYS A 604 -3.60 -27.07 13.01
N SER A 605 -2.39 -27.53 12.83
CA SER A 605 -1.20 -26.90 13.43
C SER A 605 -0.52 -25.87 12.53
N LEU A 606 -1.02 -25.67 11.32
CA LEU A 606 -0.44 -24.73 10.37
C LEU A 606 -0.80 -23.29 10.75
N ARG A 607 -0.25 -22.85 11.86
CA ARG A 607 -0.06 -21.43 12.10
C ARG A 607 1.03 -20.97 11.18
N GLN A 608 0.91 -19.76 10.69
CA GLN A 608 1.96 -19.18 9.86
C GLN A 608 3.30 -19.26 10.56
N GLY A 609 4.09 -20.22 10.14
CA GLY A 609 5.53 -20.19 10.38
C GLY A 609 6.16 -19.40 9.26
N GLY A 610 6.89 -18.35 9.56
CA GLY A 610 7.56 -17.52 8.57
C GLY A 610 6.85 -16.21 8.26
N SER A 611 7.33 -15.50 7.25
CA SER A 611 6.80 -14.20 6.87
C SER A 611 5.34 -14.30 6.45
N PRO A 612 4.42 -13.57 7.09
CA PRO A 612 3.00 -13.52 6.75
C PRO A 612 2.75 -13.05 5.31
N GLN A 613 3.73 -12.44 4.71
CA GLN A 613 3.71 -11.87 3.36
C GLN A 613 3.51 -12.91 2.26
N ASN A 614 3.62 -14.22 2.56
CA ASN A 614 3.55 -15.29 1.56
C ASN A 614 2.62 -16.43 1.97
N VAL A 615 1.65 -16.16 2.84
CA VAL A 615 0.76 -17.22 3.32
C VAL A 615 -0.18 -17.68 2.22
N ARG A 616 0.05 -18.90 1.78
CA ARG A 616 -0.78 -19.57 0.77
C ARG A 616 -1.67 -20.63 1.39
N ASN A 617 -1.15 -21.33 2.37
CA ASN A 617 -1.84 -22.40 3.07
C ASN A 617 -1.92 -22.08 4.56
N TYR A 618 -3.11 -22.09 5.13
CA TYR A 618 -3.34 -21.91 6.55
C TYR A 618 -4.71 -22.46 6.94
N ALA A 619 -4.89 -22.74 8.22
CA ALA A 619 -6.14 -23.18 8.80
C ALA A 619 -6.58 -22.22 9.90
N ILE A 620 -7.89 -22.12 10.09
CA ILE A 620 -8.53 -21.50 11.25
C ILE A 620 -9.35 -22.55 11.98
N GLU A 621 -9.34 -22.50 13.29
CA GLU A 621 -10.00 -23.45 14.18
C GLU A 621 -11.15 -22.77 14.95
N ASN A 622 -11.94 -23.59 15.62
CA ASN A 622 -13.03 -23.15 16.50
C ASN A 622 -14.09 -22.28 15.82
N LEU A 623 -14.43 -22.63 14.59
CA LEU A 623 -15.48 -21.96 13.82
C LEU A 623 -16.82 -21.98 14.55
N ILE A 624 -17.52 -20.88 14.55
CA ILE A 624 -18.85 -20.73 15.15
C ILE A 624 -19.91 -20.80 14.07
N GLY A 625 -20.92 -21.67 14.29
CA GLY A 625 -22.12 -21.75 13.45
C GLY A 625 -21.98 -22.66 12.24
N VAL A 626 -21.00 -23.56 12.24
CA VAL A 626 -20.83 -24.61 11.21
C VAL A 626 -21.37 -25.97 11.64
N ASP A 627 -21.90 -26.08 12.83
CA ASP A 627 -22.55 -27.28 13.42
C ASP A 627 -23.97 -27.51 12.93
N LYS A 628 -24.53 -26.57 12.18
CA LYS A 628 -25.88 -26.58 11.60
C LYS A 628 -25.84 -26.24 10.12
N ASP A 629 -26.98 -26.08 9.48
CA ASP A 629 -27.07 -25.51 8.14
C ASP A 629 -26.49 -24.08 8.16
N PHE A 630 -25.56 -23.80 7.27
CA PHE A 630 -24.93 -22.48 7.14
C PHE A 630 -24.71 -22.06 5.69
N THR A 631 -24.50 -20.79 5.47
CA THR A 631 -24.21 -20.24 4.14
C THR A 631 -22.72 -19.92 4.03
N VAL A 632 -22.18 -20.16 2.84
CA VAL A 632 -20.86 -19.71 2.42
C VAL A 632 -21.04 -18.73 1.27
N ARG A 633 -20.38 -17.59 1.40
CA ARG A 633 -20.17 -16.63 0.31
C ARG A 633 -18.68 -16.61 -0.01
N LEU A 634 -18.35 -16.54 -1.29
CA LEU A 634 -16.97 -16.63 -1.72
C LEU A 634 -16.77 -15.74 -2.94
N ILE A 635 -15.79 -14.85 -2.88
CA ILE A 635 -15.36 -14.04 -4.02
C ILE A 635 -14.05 -14.61 -4.56
N VAL A 636 -14.00 -14.80 -5.86
CA VAL A 636 -12.76 -14.93 -6.62
C VAL A 636 -12.56 -13.63 -7.39
N LYS A 637 -11.54 -12.88 -7.06
CA LYS A 637 -11.15 -11.66 -7.77
C LYS A 637 -9.89 -11.94 -8.58
N GLY A 638 -10.02 -11.99 -9.90
CA GLY A 638 -8.86 -12.04 -10.80
C GLY A 638 -8.07 -10.73 -10.69
N CYS A 639 -6.76 -10.84 -10.56
CA CYS A 639 -5.89 -9.67 -10.36
C CYS A 639 -5.39 -9.07 -11.69
N GLY A 640 -6.05 -9.35 -12.81
CA GLY A 640 -5.76 -8.74 -14.10
C GLY A 640 -4.29 -8.86 -14.49
N LYS A 641 -3.66 -7.72 -14.78
CA LYS A 641 -2.26 -7.63 -15.21
C LYS A 641 -1.26 -8.14 -14.15
N LEU A 642 -1.60 -8.15 -12.89
CA LEU A 642 -0.75 -8.71 -11.82
C LEU A 642 -0.71 -10.24 -11.87
N GLY A 643 -1.68 -10.86 -12.53
CA GLY A 643 -1.84 -12.30 -12.55
C GLY A 643 -2.39 -12.85 -11.24
N GLY A 644 -2.83 -14.11 -11.28
CA GLY A 644 -3.38 -14.78 -10.11
C GLY A 644 -4.78 -14.33 -9.69
N SER A 645 -5.21 -14.81 -8.53
CA SER A 645 -6.54 -14.51 -7.97
C SER A 645 -6.49 -14.35 -6.45
N ILE A 646 -7.29 -13.44 -5.94
CA ILE A 646 -7.66 -13.36 -4.53
C ILE A 646 -8.90 -14.23 -4.34
N ILE A 647 -8.90 -15.03 -3.29
CA ILE A 647 -10.05 -15.81 -2.85
C ILE A 647 -10.42 -15.30 -1.46
N ASP A 648 -11.59 -14.70 -1.33
CA ASP A 648 -12.12 -14.16 -0.09
C ASP A 648 -13.40 -14.92 0.26
N VAL A 649 -13.46 -15.51 1.44
CA VAL A 649 -14.53 -16.42 1.88
C VAL A 649 -15.18 -15.89 3.12
N GLU A 650 -16.50 -15.89 3.16
CA GLU A 650 -17.30 -15.67 4.36
C GLU A 650 -18.04 -16.95 4.73
N ILE A 651 -17.88 -17.39 5.96
CA ILE A 651 -18.44 -18.62 6.51
C ILE A 651 -19.50 -18.26 7.54
N ALA A 652 -20.73 -18.73 7.34
CA ALA A 652 -21.85 -18.56 8.26
C ALA A 652 -22.18 -17.09 8.65
N GLY A 653 -21.66 -16.09 7.90
CA GLY A 653 -21.73 -14.67 8.27
C GLY A 653 -21.00 -14.35 9.58
N LYS A 654 -20.01 -15.14 9.97
CA LYS A 654 -19.32 -15.03 11.27
C LYS A 654 -17.81 -15.09 11.19
N ARG A 655 -17.26 -15.55 10.08
CA ARG A 655 -15.82 -15.71 9.91
C ARG A 655 -15.42 -15.52 8.46
N THR A 656 -14.37 -14.72 8.25
CA THR A 656 -13.78 -14.55 6.92
C THR A 656 -12.42 -15.23 6.84
N MET A 657 -12.07 -15.63 5.63
CA MET A 657 -10.74 -16.14 5.26
C MET A 657 -10.37 -15.59 3.91
N ILE A 658 -9.13 -15.15 3.75
CA ILE A 658 -8.65 -14.61 2.48
C ILE A 658 -7.27 -15.17 2.13
N ALA A 659 -7.04 -15.44 0.85
CA ALA A 659 -5.74 -15.86 0.33
C ALA A 659 -5.53 -15.33 -1.08
N TYR A 660 -4.27 -15.05 -1.43
CA TYR A 660 -3.85 -14.77 -2.80
C TYR A 660 -3.09 -15.96 -3.38
N ARG A 661 -3.35 -16.25 -4.65
CA ARG A 661 -2.72 -17.31 -5.43
C ARG A 661 -2.12 -16.74 -6.71
N PRO A 662 -0.79 -16.59 -6.79
CA PRO A 662 -0.14 -15.80 -7.85
C PRO A 662 -0.32 -16.34 -9.27
N ASN A 663 -0.51 -17.64 -9.43
CA ASN A 663 -0.63 -18.28 -10.76
C ASN A 663 -2.01 -18.88 -10.98
N LEU A 664 -2.99 -18.57 -10.15
CA LEU A 664 -4.33 -19.13 -10.24
C LEU A 664 -5.21 -18.26 -11.13
N LEU A 665 -5.59 -18.76 -12.29
CA LEU A 665 -6.65 -18.22 -13.12
C LEU A 665 -7.78 -19.25 -13.15
N VAL A 666 -8.81 -19.04 -12.35
CA VAL A 666 -9.87 -20.04 -12.15
C VAL A 666 -10.66 -20.27 -13.44
N LYS A 667 -10.60 -21.47 -13.97
CA LYS A 667 -11.35 -21.93 -15.15
C LYS A 667 -12.38 -23.00 -14.79
N LYS A 668 -12.19 -23.70 -13.68
CA LYS A 668 -13.10 -24.73 -13.20
C LYS A 668 -13.20 -24.68 -11.67
N LEU A 669 -14.38 -25.02 -11.16
CA LEU A 669 -14.65 -25.26 -9.75
C LEU A 669 -14.97 -26.73 -9.57
N LEU A 670 -14.23 -27.42 -8.73
CA LEU A 670 -14.53 -28.79 -8.35
C LEU A 670 -15.01 -28.79 -6.90
N PHE A 671 -16.27 -29.18 -6.72
CA PHE A 671 -16.84 -29.38 -5.41
C PHE A 671 -16.65 -30.86 -5.00
N ARG A 672 -16.10 -31.07 -3.82
CA ARG A 672 -15.99 -32.37 -3.17
C ARG A 672 -16.83 -32.39 -1.91
N THR A 673 -17.56 -33.48 -1.70
CA THR A 673 -18.38 -33.67 -0.52
C THR A 673 -18.18 -35.07 0.03
N ASP A 674 -18.15 -35.19 1.34
CA ASP A 674 -18.17 -36.45 2.08
C ASP A 674 -19.00 -36.21 3.35
N GLY A 675 -20.18 -36.88 3.44
CA GLY A 675 -21.11 -36.68 4.54
C GLY A 675 -21.68 -35.27 4.68
N ILE A 676 -21.68 -34.48 3.60
CA ILE A 676 -22.19 -33.11 3.52
C ILE A 676 -23.00 -32.94 2.24
N GLU A 677 -24.10 -32.23 2.33
CA GLU A 677 -24.89 -31.78 1.19
C GLU A 677 -24.69 -30.27 0.96
N ILE A 678 -24.39 -29.89 -0.27
CA ILE A 678 -24.31 -28.50 -0.69
C ILE A 678 -25.55 -28.16 -1.51
N GLN A 679 -26.22 -27.07 -1.18
CA GLN A 679 -27.49 -26.67 -1.79
C GLN A 679 -27.41 -25.27 -2.37
N ASP A 680 -28.28 -25.00 -3.35
CA ASP A 680 -28.50 -23.66 -3.94
C ASP A 680 -27.24 -22.99 -4.42
N VAL A 681 -26.38 -23.72 -5.12
CA VAL A 681 -25.09 -23.18 -5.63
C VAL A 681 -25.36 -22.19 -6.74
N LYS A 682 -24.97 -20.94 -6.50
CA LYS A 682 -25.13 -19.81 -7.42
C LYS A 682 -23.79 -19.15 -7.69
N ILE A 683 -23.59 -18.75 -8.94
CA ILE A 683 -22.44 -17.96 -9.36
C ILE A 683 -22.92 -16.66 -10.01
N ALA A 684 -22.29 -15.54 -9.67
CA ALA A 684 -22.57 -14.25 -10.24
C ALA A 684 -21.25 -13.57 -10.64
N PRO A 685 -21.07 -13.12 -11.90
CA PRO A 685 -19.92 -12.32 -12.27
C PRO A 685 -19.89 -11.01 -11.47
N LEU A 686 -18.72 -10.56 -11.05
CA LEU A 686 -18.59 -9.23 -10.49
C LEU A 686 -18.86 -8.18 -11.59
N VAL A 687 -19.36 -7.03 -11.18
CA VAL A 687 -19.41 -5.84 -12.04
C VAL A 687 -17.98 -5.29 -12.08
N ASN A 688 -17.45 -5.11 -13.30
CA ASN A 688 -16.10 -4.56 -13.50
C ASN A 688 -16.13 -3.05 -13.39
#